data_1f1b8d5a2c08ef47dc21510c15405e7c
#
_entry.id   1f1b8d5a2c08ef47dc21510c15405e7c
#
_cell.length_a   1.000
_cell.length_b   1.000
_cell.length_c   1.000
_cell.angle_alpha   90.00
_cell.angle_beta   90.00
_cell.angle_gamma   90.00
#
_symmetry.space_group_name_H-M   'P 1'
#
loop_
_entity.id
_entity.type
_entity.pdbx_description
1 polymer ?
#
loop_
_entity_poly.entity_id
_entity_poly.type
_entity_poly.pdbx_seq_one_letter_code
_entity_poly.pdbx_strand_id
1 'polypeptide(L)'
;MLFRLLLLTPLLALAQSSLVADWQKQYDTWYWPAQVSRPENVRWSDSGRLMAYSSRESSGQAWKLADCVTGQVRPAFDHEKVAAALTELTKNKVTSKKWPFTQVIALDDGRVRLESVTEAWVVEADQRLTPSKLGKKSDAALPEKTSKGPGESKRLSSSKVRAESPTGDHKVVLRDGNVILVDLKKSNTETQLTQDGVEGKDGWVGPINWSPDGRHFALWRERTVAVRQYLVTDSVKQTQKPMSYDKPGDDRTERTPWVFSVDGKSSGRPSVDVLPLSHTTERLDWSADSQRLLSEFIKRGFTGHGIIEYDVNRRSWRRLLTEEDPKFVHSYATRYRYDLNEGRTLWLSERSGWLQLYSVDLKSGKTLEAVTVGPWVMKEVIKVDDKAGSVTFIALGRVAGENPYHQHFCKVGLEGRGFVDLTPSDGHHEAIFSPDRRTFIDISSRVDQAPTYTLRSGIDGRAIATLASGDLDPLKKAGWTPAMPFVAKDRDGKTDIWGVVTRPYPFDPKKKYPVIENIYAGPHGSFAPRSFNWWHRNHRELSMLGFYVVQMDGRGTSNRGKEFHQVSWRNLKDGGFPDRIAWIKALAKFEPNIDIARVGIYGGSAGGQNTAHALLLHGEFYKAGAADCGCYDNRIDKLWWNEQWLGYPVGPWYDENSCARYAANLRGRLFLSVGEADTNVDVKCSYDFRDALLAAGKKDQFEFHVVPGANHGAGESNEMREKRARFFESALGKPIPL
;
A
#
# COMPACT_ATOMS: atom_id res chain seq x y z
N MET A 1 62.71 52.19 -7.73
CA MET A 1 62.24 50.79 -7.83
C MET A 1 60.80 50.75 -7.23
N LEU A 2 59.79 50.77 -8.12
CA LEU A 2 58.40 50.89 -7.77
C LEU A 2 57.83 49.52 -7.35
N PHE A 3 57.32 49.41 -6.14
CA PHE A 3 56.48 48.32 -5.73
C PHE A 3 55.01 48.64 -6.11
N ARG A 4 54.44 47.84 -7.02
CA ARG A 4 53.00 47.87 -7.32
C ARG A 4 52.26 47.02 -6.26
N LEU A 5 51.42 47.65 -5.45
CA LEU A 5 50.39 47.00 -4.63
C LEU A 5 49.26 46.49 -5.56
N LEU A 6 49.09 45.20 -5.65
CA LEU A 6 47.88 44.59 -6.21
C LEU A 6 46.82 44.56 -5.11
N LEU A 7 45.79 45.37 -5.25
CA LEU A 7 44.57 45.29 -4.47
C LEU A 7 43.77 44.05 -4.93
N LEU A 8 43.76 43.00 -4.11
CA LEU A 8 42.82 41.89 -4.22
C LEU A 8 41.48 42.37 -3.65
N THR A 9 40.53 42.67 -4.52
CA THR A 9 39.14 42.80 -4.16
C THR A 9 38.58 41.39 -3.82
N PRO A 10 38.00 41.15 -2.65
CA PRO A 10 37.29 39.89 -2.40
C PRO A 10 36.01 39.89 -3.24
N LEU A 11 35.92 38.98 -4.22
CA LEU A 11 34.65 38.61 -4.79
C LEU A 11 33.80 38.02 -3.63
N LEU A 12 32.85 38.84 -3.14
CA LEU A 12 31.73 38.31 -2.38
C LEU A 12 30.95 37.38 -3.33
N ALA A 13 31.22 36.09 -3.25
CA ALA A 13 30.27 35.07 -3.71
C ALA A 13 29.01 35.23 -2.82
N LEU A 14 27.99 35.90 -3.35
CA LEU A 14 26.64 35.81 -2.82
C LEU A 14 26.30 34.32 -2.80
N ALA A 15 26.33 33.74 -1.61
CA ALA A 15 25.83 32.39 -1.40
C ALA A 15 24.39 32.38 -1.88
N GLN A 16 24.12 31.78 -3.05
CA GLN A 16 22.75 31.51 -3.49
C GLN A 16 22.10 30.70 -2.39
N SER A 17 20.97 31.17 -1.86
CA SER A 17 20.18 30.41 -0.91
C SER A 17 19.85 29.05 -1.53
N SER A 18 19.95 27.99 -0.75
CA SER A 18 19.55 26.66 -1.18
C SER A 18 18.05 26.68 -1.44
N LEU A 19 17.57 26.11 -2.55
CA LEU A 19 16.14 25.96 -2.84
C LEU A 19 15.42 25.25 -1.69
N VAL A 20 16.09 24.30 -1.05
CA VAL A 20 15.56 23.60 0.13
C VAL A 20 15.25 24.54 1.27
N ALA A 21 16.10 25.54 1.52
CA ALA A 21 15.85 26.54 2.56
C ALA A 21 14.66 27.44 2.21
N ASP A 22 14.54 27.84 0.95
CA ASP A 22 13.41 28.66 0.48
C ASP A 22 12.09 27.87 0.56
N TRP A 23 12.08 26.61 0.20
CA TRP A 23 10.93 25.71 0.36
C TRP A 23 10.54 25.55 1.84
N GLN A 24 11.53 25.34 2.71
CA GLN A 24 11.28 25.21 4.15
C GLN A 24 10.66 26.49 4.73
N LYS A 25 11.18 27.65 4.38
CA LYS A 25 10.61 28.93 4.79
C LYS A 25 9.14 29.08 4.38
N GLN A 26 8.80 28.65 3.16
CA GLN A 26 7.41 28.71 2.70
C GLN A 26 6.53 27.68 3.44
N TYR A 27 7.05 26.48 3.71
CA TYR A 27 6.33 25.49 4.52
C TYR A 27 6.10 25.97 5.94
N ASP A 28 7.07 26.65 6.55
CA ASP A 28 6.90 27.23 7.90
C ASP A 28 5.79 28.29 7.89
N THR A 29 5.66 29.06 6.80
CA THR A 29 4.58 30.05 6.63
C THR A 29 3.20 29.37 6.58
N TRP A 30 3.09 28.21 5.97
CA TRP A 30 1.84 27.45 5.84
C TRP A 30 1.56 26.51 7.01
N TYR A 31 2.55 26.16 7.80
CA TYR A 31 2.44 25.14 8.85
C TYR A 31 1.34 25.46 9.87
N TRP A 32 1.38 26.62 10.49
CA TRP A 32 0.39 27.00 11.50
C TRP A 32 -1.01 27.19 10.91
N PRO A 33 -1.20 27.88 9.79
CA PRO A 33 -2.48 27.97 9.10
C PRO A 33 -3.06 26.60 8.69
N ALA A 34 -2.19 25.61 8.44
CA ALA A 34 -2.60 24.25 8.05
C ALA A 34 -3.04 23.38 9.23
N GLN A 35 -2.83 23.83 10.48
CA GLN A 35 -3.22 23.04 11.65
C GLN A 35 -4.74 23.08 11.83
N VAL A 36 -5.36 22.05 11.31
CA VAL A 36 -6.80 21.82 11.47
C VAL A 36 -7.05 21.20 12.84
N SER A 37 -8.00 21.76 13.61
CA SER A 37 -8.49 21.10 14.82
C SER A 37 -9.04 19.73 14.44
N ARG A 38 -8.48 18.67 15.01
CA ARG A 38 -8.88 17.28 14.75
C ARG A 38 -8.99 16.52 16.06
N PRO A 39 -9.88 15.51 16.13
CA PRO A 39 -9.86 14.58 17.24
C PRO A 39 -8.54 13.81 17.29
N GLU A 40 -7.82 13.94 18.40
CA GLU A 40 -6.58 13.21 18.70
C GLU A 40 -6.78 12.36 19.96
N ASN A 41 -5.95 11.35 20.17
CA ASN A 41 -5.97 10.50 21.37
C ASN A 41 -7.35 9.90 21.69
N VAL A 42 -8.04 9.45 20.66
CA VAL A 42 -9.40 8.92 20.76
C VAL A 42 -9.43 7.65 21.61
N ARG A 43 -10.33 7.61 22.59
CA ARG A 43 -10.58 6.45 23.47
C ARG A 43 -12.07 6.29 23.74
N TRP A 44 -12.61 5.11 23.44
CA TRP A 44 -13.97 4.75 23.84
C TRP A 44 -14.00 4.17 25.25
N SER A 45 -15.15 4.29 25.91
CA SER A 45 -15.50 3.49 27.07
C SER A 45 -15.64 2.01 26.69
N ASP A 46 -15.64 1.13 27.71
CA ASP A 46 -15.74 -0.32 27.48
C ASP A 46 -17.02 -0.72 26.73
N SER A 47 -18.14 -0.02 26.99
CA SER A 47 -19.40 -0.23 26.26
C SER A 47 -19.43 0.39 24.86
N GLY A 48 -18.45 1.23 24.50
CA GLY A 48 -18.46 2.01 23.27
C GLY A 48 -19.43 3.19 23.25
N ARG A 49 -20.19 3.42 24.33
CA ARG A 49 -21.20 4.48 24.43
C ARG A 49 -20.58 5.88 24.52
N LEU A 50 -19.48 6.01 25.23
CA LEU A 50 -18.81 7.27 25.44
C LEU A 50 -17.43 7.25 24.77
N MET A 51 -16.97 8.42 24.31
CA MET A 51 -15.70 8.58 23.64
C MET A 51 -15.00 9.83 24.12
N ALA A 52 -13.82 9.68 24.71
CA ALA A 52 -12.93 10.79 25.04
C ALA A 52 -11.95 11.04 23.89
N TYR A 53 -11.68 12.31 23.60
CA TYR A 53 -10.69 12.74 22.62
C TYR A 53 -10.13 14.11 22.97
N SER A 54 -8.95 14.41 22.45
CA SER A 54 -8.40 15.76 22.54
C SER A 54 -8.52 16.51 21.23
N SER A 55 -8.56 17.83 21.29
CA SER A 55 -8.46 18.73 20.15
C SER A 55 -7.51 19.89 20.47
N ARG A 56 -6.82 20.40 19.45
CA ARG A 56 -6.01 21.62 19.61
C ARG A 56 -6.91 22.84 19.48
N GLU A 57 -6.80 23.73 20.45
CA GLU A 57 -7.46 25.03 20.49
C GLU A 57 -6.43 26.14 20.73
N SER A 58 -6.81 27.40 20.55
CA SER A 58 -5.91 28.54 20.76
C SER A 58 -5.36 28.60 22.22
N SER A 59 -6.15 28.12 23.17
CA SER A 59 -5.79 28.04 24.60
C SER A 59 -4.86 26.87 24.94
N GLY A 60 -4.70 25.86 24.04
CA GLY A 60 -3.92 24.66 24.26
C GLY A 60 -4.66 23.40 23.83
N GLN A 61 -4.40 22.28 24.52
CA GLN A 61 -5.06 20.99 24.26
C GLN A 61 -6.33 20.87 25.11
N ALA A 62 -7.49 20.87 24.47
CA ALA A 62 -8.77 20.64 25.10
C ALA A 62 -9.17 19.16 25.02
N TRP A 63 -9.64 18.61 26.14
CA TRP A 63 -10.19 17.26 26.22
C TRP A 63 -11.71 17.28 26.23
N LYS A 64 -12.31 16.46 25.38
CA LYS A 64 -13.76 16.40 25.15
C LYS A 64 -14.28 14.99 25.38
N LEU A 65 -15.54 14.90 25.77
CA LEU A 65 -16.28 13.66 25.91
C LEU A 65 -17.52 13.73 25.01
N ALA A 66 -17.67 12.75 24.14
CA ALA A 66 -18.82 12.60 23.26
C ALA A 66 -19.68 11.40 23.71
N ASP A 67 -20.98 11.59 23.79
CA ASP A 67 -21.95 10.50 23.86
C ASP A 67 -22.24 10.00 22.44
N CYS A 68 -21.83 8.77 22.16
CA CYS A 68 -21.89 8.18 20.84
C CYS A 68 -23.34 7.78 20.40
N VAL A 69 -24.32 7.91 21.29
CA VAL A 69 -25.75 7.67 21.00
C VAL A 69 -26.47 8.95 20.68
N THR A 70 -26.29 9.96 21.54
CA THR A 70 -27.01 11.26 21.45
C THR A 70 -26.29 12.28 20.58
N GLY A 71 -24.97 12.13 20.40
CA GLY A 71 -24.11 13.11 19.72
C GLY A 71 -23.71 14.29 20.59
N GLN A 72 -24.11 14.32 21.86
CA GLN A 72 -23.74 15.42 22.76
C GLN A 72 -22.22 15.40 23.01
N VAL A 73 -21.58 16.54 22.76
CA VAL A 73 -20.15 16.77 23.05
C VAL A 73 -20.02 17.81 24.14
N ARG A 74 -19.23 17.51 25.16
CA ARG A 74 -18.93 18.39 26.29
C ARG A 74 -17.45 18.34 26.66
N PRO A 75 -16.92 19.28 27.42
CA PRO A 75 -15.61 19.13 28.05
C PRO A 75 -15.55 17.82 28.84
N ALA A 76 -14.44 17.09 28.74
CA ALA A 76 -14.23 15.84 29.47
C ALA A 76 -14.18 16.08 30.99
N PHE A 77 -13.69 17.27 31.38
CA PHE A 77 -13.59 17.79 32.74
C PHE A 77 -13.43 19.32 32.71
N ASP A 78 -13.50 19.94 33.86
CA ASP A 78 -13.13 21.36 34.02
C ASP A 78 -11.60 21.48 33.97
N HIS A 79 -11.08 21.98 32.84
CA HIS A 79 -9.63 22.03 32.57
C HIS A 79 -8.85 22.88 33.62
N GLU A 80 -9.43 23.96 34.12
CA GLU A 80 -8.77 24.81 35.09
C GLU A 80 -8.69 24.16 36.47
N LYS A 81 -9.80 23.58 36.95
CA LYS A 81 -9.86 22.86 38.23
C LYS A 81 -8.95 21.63 38.24
N VAL A 82 -8.99 20.85 37.18
CA VAL A 82 -8.14 19.63 37.05
C VAL A 82 -6.66 20.03 36.96
N ALA A 83 -6.32 21.10 36.23
CA ALA A 83 -4.94 21.58 36.16
C ALA A 83 -4.44 22.06 37.55
N ALA A 84 -5.28 22.74 38.31
CA ALA A 84 -4.96 23.16 39.68
C ALA A 84 -4.75 21.94 40.60
N ALA A 85 -5.67 20.96 40.57
CA ALA A 85 -5.55 19.73 41.35
C ALA A 85 -4.30 18.92 41.01
N LEU A 86 -3.97 18.78 39.70
CA LEU A 86 -2.74 18.14 39.28
C LEU A 86 -1.47 18.91 39.66
N THR A 87 -1.52 20.22 39.67
CA THR A 87 -0.41 21.08 40.16
C THR A 87 -0.13 20.80 41.64
N GLU A 88 -1.18 20.70 42.45
CA GLU A 88 -1.06 20.36 43.85
C GLU A 88 -0.52 18.96 44.10
N LEU A 89 -1.04 17.95 43.34
CA LEU A 89 -0.62 16.56 43.43
C LEU A 89 0.82 16.34 42.98
N THR A 90 1.18 16.87 41.83
CA THR A 90 2.49 16.60 41.20
C THR A 90 3.59 17.58 41.68
N LYS A 91 3.21 18.64 42.42
CA LYS A 91 4.11 19.74 42.80
C LYS A 91 4.76 20.45 41.61
N ASN A 92 4.22 20.26 40.40
CA ASN A 92 4.66 20.91 39.18
C ASN A 92 3.53 21.74 38.59
N LYS A 93 3.84 22.92 38.04
CA LYS A 93 2.83 23.75 37.37
C LYS A 93 2.23 23.04 36.15
N VAL A 94 0.95 22.71 36.23
CA VAL A 94 0.18 22.09 35.13
C VAL A 94 -0.67 23.15 34.43
N THR A 95 -0.75 23.11 33.14
CA THR A 95 -1.59 23.98 32.30
C THR A 95 -2.19 23.19 31.16
N SER A 96 -3.22 23.71 30.49
CA SER A 96 -3.82 23.14 29.30
C SER A 96 -2.85 22.98 28.11
N LYS A 97 -1.68 23.63 28.16
CA LYS A 97 -0.59 23.47 27.18
C LYS A 97 0.36 22.32 27.51
N LYS A 98 0.39 21.86 28.78
CA LYS A 98 1.30 20.80 29.25
C LYS A 98 0.65 19.96 30.33
N TRP A 99 -0.05 18.93 29.92
CA TRP A 99 -0.65 17.93 30.80
C TRP A 99 0.38 16.88 31.24
N PRO A 100 0.33 16.37 32.49
CA PRO A 100 1.21 15.29 32.96
C PRO A 100 0.73 13.92 32.59
N PHE A 101 -0.42 13.79 31.95
CA PHE A 101 -0.98 12.53 31.42
C PHE A 101 -0.97 12.54 29.88
N THR A 102 -0.98 11.34 29.31
CA THR A 102 -0.96 11.14 27.86
C THR A 102 -2.29 10.62 27.31
N GLN A 103 -3.15 10.09 28.19
CA GLN A 103 -4.43 9.50 27.81
C GLN A 103 -5.56 9.97 28.73
N VAL A 104 -6.73 10.14 28.14
CA VAL A 104 -8.01 10.31 28.83
C VAL A 104 -8.95 9.23 28.35
N ILE A 105 -9.44 8.39 29.25
CA ILE A 105 -10.29 7.25 28.96
C ILE A 105 -11.69 7.53 29.50
N ALA A 106 -12.69 7.43 28.63
CA ALA A 106 -14.09 7.55 29.04
C ALA A 106 -14.50 6.33 29.88
N LEU A 107 -15.23 6.55 30.94
CA LEU A 107 -15.87 5.51 31.74
C LEU A 107 -17.37 5.49 31.44
N ASP A 108 -18.00 4.31 31.53
CA ASP A 108 -19.41 4.15 31.18
C ASP A 108 -20.39 4.92 32.07
N ASP A 109 -19.96 5.34 33.24
CA ASP A 109 -20.71 6.20 34.17
C ASP A 109 -20.59 7.70 33.89
N GLY A 110 -19.88 8.09 32.81
CA GLY A 110 -19.72 9.46 32.37
C GLY A 110 -18.53 10.21 32.98
N ARG A 111 -17.76 9.57 33.86
CA ARG A 111 -16.48 10.10 34.35
C ARG A 111 -15.36 9.80 33.36
N VAL A 112 -14.18 10.33 33.62
CA VAL A 112 -12.98 10.03 32.82
C VAL A 112 -11.83 9.63 33.72
N ARG A 113 -10.98 8.74 33.21
CA ARG A 113 -9.72 8.35 33.82
C ARG A 113 -8.56 8.99 33.05
N LEU A 114 -7.72 9.73 33.79
CA LEU A 114 -6.49 10.30 33.27
C LEU A 114 -5.35 9.32 33.51
N GLU A 115 -4.54 9.03 32.50
CA GLU A 115 -3.41 8.10 32.62
C GLU A 115 -2.11 8.74 32.14
N SER A 116 -1.08 8.70 32.99
CA SER A 116 0.31 8.92 32.66
C SER A 116 1.02 7.58 32.39
N VAL A 117 2.34 7.59 32.28
CA VAL A 117 3.14 6.37 32.16
C VAL A 117 3.13 5.53 33.44
N THR A 118 3.00 6.18 34.59
CA THR A 118 3.18 5.56 35.92
C THR A 118 1.97 5.69 36.83
N GLU A 119 1.06 6.60 36.56
CA GLU A 119 -0.02 6.95 37.46
C GLU A 119 -1.34 7.13 36.73
N ALA A 120 -2.44 6.86 37.39
CA ALA A 120 -3.79 7.11 36.89
C ALA A 120 -4.68 7.71 37.94
N TRP A 121 -5.61 8.57 37.51
CA TRP A 121 -6.59 9.25 38.35
C TRP A 121 -7.96 9.25 37.68
N VAL A 122 -9.00 9.07 38.48
CA VAL A 122 -10.38 9.30 38.01
C VAL A 122 -10.78 10.72 38.38
N VAL A 123 -11.36 11.44 37.43
CA VAL A 123 -11.96 12.77 37.68
C VAL A 123 -13.38 12.56 38.18
N GLU A 124 -13.62 12.89 39.43
CA GLU A 124 -14.93 12.80 40.08
C GLU A 124 -15.88 13.91 39.58
N ALA A 125 -17.18 13.79 39.89
CA ALA A 125 -18.18 14.78 39.49
C ALA A 125 -17.90 16.20 40.00
N ASP A 126 -17.29 16.31 41.19
CA ASP A 126 -16.85 17.59 41.80
C ASP A 126 -15.44 18.05 41.34
N GLN A 127 -14.87 17.37 40.30
CA GLN A 127 -13.56 17.62 39.70
C GLN A 127 -12.36 17.26 40.60
N ARG A 128 -12.58 16.58 41.75
CA ARG A 128 -11.48 16.01 42.52
C ARG A 128 -10.86 14.83 41.77
N LEU A 129 -9.58 14.58 42.06
CA LEU A 129 -8.82 13.47 41.48
C LEU A 129 -8.68 12.35 42.52
N THR A 130 -9.18 11.18 42.19
CA THR A 130 -9.00 9.96 43.01
C THR A 130 -8.00 9.03 42.35
N PRO A 131 -6.98 8.52 43.09
CA PRO A 131 -6.03 7.57 42.52
C PRO A 131 -6.74 6.34 41.95
N SER A 132 -6.25 5.87 40.84
CA SER A 132 -6.79 4.69 40.13
C SER A 132 -5.67 3.77 39.69
N LYS A 133 -6.02 2.54 39.35
CA LYS A 133 -5.06 1.62 38.69
C LYS A 133 -4.93 1.98 37.22
N LEU A 134 -3.70 1.86 36.72
CA LEU A 134 -3.45 1.92 35.27
C LEU A 134 -4.30 0.85 34.56
N GLY A 135 -4.96 1.24 33.50
CA GLY A 135 -5.67 0.31 32.63
C GLY A 135 -4.71 -0.62 31.88
N LYS A 136 -5.26 -1.62 31.20
CA LYS A 136 -4.46 -2.41 30.25
C LYS A 136 -3.94 -1.43 29.19
N LYS A 137 -2.63 -1.54 28.89
CA LYS A 137 -2.00 -0.74 27.85
C LYS A 137 -2.73 -0.94 26.54
N SER A 138 -3.49 0.04 26.12
CA SER A 138 -4.15 0.06 24.80
C SER A 138 -3.61 1.26 24.02
N ASP A 139 -3.29 1.04 22.76
CA ASP A 139 -2.89 2.14 21.88
C ASP A 139 -4.07 3.08 21.61
N ALA A 140 -3.77 4.36 21.28
CA ALA A 140 -4.80 5.28 20.82
C ALA A 140 -5.49 4.69 19.59
N ALA A 141 -6.81 4.83 19.51
CA ALA A 141 -7.52 4.45 18.32
C ALA A 141 -7.02 5.29 17.14
N LEU A 142 -6.60 4.61 16.08
CA LEU A 142 -6.10 5.22 14.86
C LEU A 142 -7.06 4.90 13.71
N PRO A 143 -7.01 5.67 12.61
CA PRO A 143 -7.73 5.29 11.41
C PRO A 143 -7.43 3.84 11.03
N GLU A 144 -8.46 3.13 10.59
CA GLU A 144 -8.32 1.76 10.09
C GLU A 144 -7.27 1.77 8.99
N LYS A 145 -6.16 1.09 9.22
CA LYS A 145 -5.10 1.01 8.23
C LYS A 145 -5.56 0.09 7.12
N THR A 146 -5.60 0.60 5.90
CA THR A 146 -5.77 -0.25 4.73
C THR A 146 -4.59 -1.20 4.62
N SER A 147 -4.88 -2.48 4.43
CA SER A 147 -3.85 -3.50 4.27
C SER A 147 -3.19 -3.40 2.88
N LYS A 148 -2.02 -4.01 2.73
CA LYS A 148 -1.42 -4.18 1.39
C LYS A 148 -2.14 -5.25 0.56
N GLY A 149 -3.07 -5.97 1.17
CA GLY A 149 -3.87 -7.02 0.56
C GLY A 149 -5.37 -6.75 0.71
N PRO A 150 -6.20 -7.76 0.45
CA PRO A 150 -7.66 -7.63 0.43
C PRO A 150 -8.34 -7.61 1.81
N GLY A 151 -7.59 -7.48 2.91
CA GLY A 151 -8.11 -7.24 4.25
C GLY A 151 -8.14 -8.44 5.18
N GLU A 152 -9.05 -8.42 6.16
CA GLU A 152 -9.17 -9.45 7.19
C GLU A 152 -9.42 -10.83 6.57
N SER A 153 -8.56 -11.78 6.88
CA SER A 153 -8.66 -13.16 6.37
C SER A 153 -8.62 -14.17 7.50
N LYS A 154 -9.27 -15.31 7.30
CA LYS A 154 -9.36 -16.41 8.28
C LYS A 154 -9.33 -17.73 7.52
N ARG A 155 -8.55 -18.67 7.99
CA ARG A 155 -8.56 -20.06 7.51
C ARG A 155 -8.86 -20.98 8.67
N LEU A 156 -9.86 -21.81 8.50
CA LEU A 156 -10.14 -22.86 9.46
C LEU A 156 -9.22 -24.03 9.17
N SER A 157 -8.38 -24.36 10.13
CA SER A 157 -7.47 -25.49 10.06
C SER A 157 -7.47 -26.21 11.38
N SER A 158 -7.68 -27.50 11.34
CA SER A 158 -7.57 -28.39 12.50
C SER A 158 -6.23 -29.13 12.56
N SER A 159 -5.27 -28.74 11.70
CA SER A 159 -3.91 -29.28 11.71
C SER A 159 -3.21 -29.10 13.05
N LYS A 160 -2.50 -30.14 13.47
CA LYS A 160 -1.60 -30.08 14.64
C LYS A 160 -0.17 -30.07 14.15
N VAL A 161 0.45 -28.87 14.16
CA VAL A 161 1.83 -28.65 13.70
C VAL A 161 2.80 -29.08 14.83
N ARG A 162 3.28 -30.31 14.76
CA ARG A 162 4.24 -30.87 15.70
C ARG A 162 4.82 -32.20 15.18
N ALA A 163 5.95 -32.63 15.71
CA ALA A 163 6.56 -33.91 15.32
C ALA A 163 5.69 -35.11 15.77
N GLU A 164 5.08 -35.04 16.95
CA GLU A 164 4.26 -36.12 17.52
C GLU A 164 2.79 -36.01 17.11
N SER A 165 2.14 -37.16 16.92
CA SER A 165 0.71 -37.22 16.59
C SER A 165 -0.17 -36.65 17.72
N PRO A 166 -1.39 -36.14 17.41
CA PRO A 166 -2.35 -35.71 18.41
C PRO A 166 -2.70 -36.77 19.45
N THR A 167 -2.64 -38.04 19.06
CA THR A 167 -2.91 -39.19 19.93
C THR A 167 -1.72 -39.60 20.81
N GLY A 168 -0.51 -39.07 20.52
CA GLY A 168 0.72 -39.46 21.21
C GLY A 168 1.26 -40.83 20.81
N ASP A 169 0.70 -41.47 19.78
CA ASP A 169 1.06 -42.83 19.36
C ASP A 169 2.24 -42.90 18.43
N HIS A 170 2.44 -41.83 17.65
CA HIS A 170 3.44 -41.77 16.58
C HIS A 170 4.21 -40.45 16.61
N LYS A 171 5.42 -40.51 16.07
CA LYS A 171 6.27 -39.33 15.83
C LYS A 171 6.84 -39.38 14.43
N VAL A 172 6.93 -38.25 13.76
CA VAL A 172 7.63 -38.12 12.48
C VAL A 172 8.99 -37.48 12.70
N VAL A 173 10.00 -38.09 12.12
CA VAL A 173 11.40 -37.62 12.13
C VAL A 173 11.82 -37.41 10.67
N LEU A 174 12.48 -36.28 10.39
CA LEU A 174 13.13 -36.04 9.11
C LEU A 174 14.65 -36.30 9.31
N ARG A 175 15.21 -37.16 8.50
CA ARG A 175 16.62 -37.56 8.55
C ARG A 175 17.14 -37.70 7.12
N ASP A 176 18.26 -37.03 6.82
CA ASP A 176 18.90 -37.05 5.49
C ASP A 176 17.95 -36.75 4.33
N GLY A 177 17.00 -35.81 4.58
CA GLY A 177 15.97 -35.45 3.62
C GLY A 177 14.84 -36.47 3.46
N ASN A 178 14.73 -37.51 4.32
CA ASN A 178 13.72 -38.55 4.24
C ASN A 178 12.80 -38.57 5.48
N VAL A 179 11.60 -39.20 5.28
CA VAL A 179 10.54 -39.30 6.27
C VAL A 179 10.64 -40.63 7.00
N ILE A 180 10.71 -40.56 8.33
CA ILE A 180 10.70 -41.72 9.23
C ILE A 180 9.53 -41.59 10.17
N LEU A 181 8.70 -42.64 10.24
CA LEU A 181 7.63 -42.78 11.22
C LEU A 181 8.12 -43.59 12.41
N VAL A 182 7.94 -43.07 13.61
CA VAL A 182 8.29 -43.75 14.85
C VAL A 182 7.00 -44.14 15.56
N ASP A 183 6.81 -45.40 15.85
CA ASP A 183 5.74 -45.96 16.70
C ASP A 183 6.16 -45.88 18.17
N LEU A 184 5.60 -44.91 18.90
CA LEU A 184 5.94 -44.67 20.30
C LEU A 184 5.36 -45.73 21.26
N LYS A 185 4.34 -46.50 20.80
CA LYS A 185 3.77 -47.62 21.57
C LYS A 185 4.57 -48.92 21.42
N LYS A 186 5.36 -49.03 20.36
CA LYS A 186 6.19 -50.20 20.07
C LYS A 186 7.66 -49.92 20.28
N SER A 187 8.06 -49.53 21.49
CA SER A 187 9.46 -49.31 21.86
C SER A 187 10.22 -48.40 20.90
N ASN A 188 9.54 -47.38 20.39
CA ASN A 188 10.06 -46.41 19.40
C ASN A 188 10.56 -47.09 18.09
N THR A 189 9.82 -48.10 17.61
CA THR A 189 10.15 -48.75 16.35
C THR A 189 10.07 -47.74 15.19
N GLU A 190 11.17 -47.62 14.47
CA GLU A 190 11.27 -46.73 13.29
C GLU A 190 10.84 -47.47 12.01
N THR A 191 10.03 -46.81 11.19
CA THR A 191 9.70 -47.24 9.83
C THR A 191 10.07 -46.14 8.87
N GLN A 192 11.00 -46.42 7.95
CA GLN A 192 11.40 -45.48 6.93
C GLN A 192 10.32 -45.43 5.82
N LEU A 193 9.67 -44.30 5.63
CA LEU A 193 8.57 -44.13 4.65
C LEU A 193 9.08 -43.70 3.29
N THR A 194 10.25 -43.03 3.21
CA THR A 194 10.85 -42.57 1.95
C THR A 194 12.37 -42.85 1.95
N GLN A 195 12.95 -43.04 0.77
CA GLN A 195 14.38 -43.33 0.60
C GLN A 195 15.04 -42.51 -0.51
N ASP A 196 14.26 -41.65 -1.14
CA ASP A 196 14.63 -40.90 -2.33
C ASP A 196 14.87 -39.40 -2.04
N GLY A 197 14.84 -39.01 -0.77
CA GLY A 197 15.10 -37.66 -0.34
C GLY A 197 16.61 -37.37 -0.22
N VAL A 198 16.99 -36.15 -0.64
CA VAL A 198 18.36 -35.63 -0.48
C VAL A 198 18.26 -34.28 0.23
N GLU A 199 18.77 -34.20 1.45
CA GLU A 199 18.72 -32.98 2.26
C GLU A 199 19.34 -31.78 1.53
N GLY A 200 18.64 -30.62 1.55
CA GLY A 200 19.09 -29.38 0.91
C GLY A 200 19.03 -29.38 -0.62
N LYS A 201 18.53 -30.46 -1.27
CA LYS A 201 18.37 -30.55 -2.73
C LYS A 201 16.95 -30.90 -3.13
N ASP A 202 16.58 -32.16 -2.99
CA ASP A 202 15.24 -32.67 -3.29
C ASP A 202 14.85 -33.60 -2.15
N GLY A 203 14.27 -33.06 -1.10
CA GLY A 203 14.01 -33.77 0.15
C GLY A 203 12.70 -33.39 0.78
N TRP A 204 12.45 -34.01 1.89
CA TRP A 204 11.26 -33.81 2.67
C TRP A 204 11.51 -32.77 3.75
N VAL A 205 10.60 -31.75 3.85
CA VAL A 205 10.74 -30.66 4.80
C VAL A 205 9.41 -30.39 5.54
N GLY A 206 9.56 -29.91 6.77
CA GLY A 206 8.42 -29.51 7.59
C GLY A 206 7.80 -28.17 7.19
N PRO A 207 6.83 -27.72 7.96
CA PRO A 207 6.33 -28.32 9.21
C PRO A 207 5.53 -29.59 8.98
N ILE A 208 5.51 -30.49 9.99
CA ILE A 208 4.69 -31.69 9.97
C ILE A 208 3.30 -31.33 10.48
N ASN A 209 2.30 -31.54 9.65
CA ASN A 209 0.91 -31.18 9.91
C ASN A 209 0.06 -32.44 10.07
N TRP A 210 -0.27 -32.80 11.31
CA TRP A 210 -1.11 -33.94 11.61
C TRP A 210 -2.59 -33.65 11.40
N SER A 211 -3.30 -34.64 10.88
CA SER A 211 -4.78 -34.67 10.95
C SER A 211 -5.24 -34.73 12.41
N PRO A 212 -6.42 -34.23 12.74
CA PRO A 212 -6.96 -34.26 14.12
C PRO A 212 -7.00 -35.64 14.75
N ASP A 213 -7.30 -36.69 13.96
CA ASP A 213 -7.37 -38.09 14.42
C ASP A 213 -6.00 -38.77 14.60
N GLY A 214 -4.91 -38.10 14.19
CA GLY A 214 -3.55 -38.63 14.27
C GLY A 214 -3.21 -39.79 13.34
N ARG A 215 -4.11 -40.10 12.38
CA ARG A 215 -3.89 -41.21 11.42
C ARG A 215 -3.17 -40.80 10.15
N HIS A 216 -3.16 -39.50 9.85
CA HIS A 216 -2.51 -38.92 8.68
C HIS A 216 -1.67 -37.71 9.09
N PHE A 217 -0.61 -37.47 8.30
CA PHE A 217 0.16 -36.23 8.41
C PHE A 217 0.56 -35.74 7.02
N ALA A 218 0.75 -34.45 6.90
CA ALA A 218 1.15 -33.79 5.68
C ALA A 218 2.42 -32.97 5.88
N LEU A 219 3.25 -32.93 4.88
CA LEU A 219 4.47 -32.14 4.81
C LEU A 219 4.81 -31.84 3.33
N TRP A 220 5.96 -31.22 3.10
CA TRP A 220 6.36 -30.79 1.79
C TRP A 220 7.48 -31.67 1.22
N ARG A 221 7.39 -32.02 -0.04
CA ARG A 221 8.55 -32.33 -0.87
C ARG A 221 9.08 -31.03 -1.43
N GLU A 222 10.33 -30.68 -1.12
CA GLU A 222 10.99 -29.46 -1.55
C GLU A 222 12.14 -29.77 -2.48
N ARG A 223 12.08 -29.27 -3.70
CA ARG A 223 13.19 -29.24 -4.64
C ARG A 223 13.86 -27.88 -4.56
N THR A 224 14.96 -27.79 -3.85
CA THR A 224 15.72 -26.57 -3.64
C THR A 224 16.59 -26.26 -4.84
N VAL A 225 16.62 -25.00 -5.25
CA VAL A 225 17.55 -24.47 -6.25
C VAL A 225 18.40 -23.36 -5.66
N ALA A 226 19.61 -23.19 -6.21
CA ALA A 226 20.48 -22.08 -5.83
C ALA A 226 19.85 -20.75 -6.25
N VAL A 227 19.62 -19.88 -5.29
CA VAL A 227 19.09 -18.53 -5.55
C VAL A 227 20.20 -17.63 -6.05
N ARG A 228 19.95 -16.89 -7.13
CA ARG A 228 20.87 -15.86 -7.64
C ARG A 228 21.19 -14.85 -6.55
N GLN A 229 22.45 -14.45 -6.47
CA GLN A 229 22.90 -13.41 -5.55
C GLN A 229 23.12 -12.09 -6.26
N TYR A 230 22.68 -11.04 -5.65
CA TYR A 230 22.95 -9.65 -6.00
C TYR A 230 23.86 -9.04 -4.93
N LEU A 231 24.95 -8.39 -5.35
CA LEU A 231 25.92 -7.82 -4.41
C LEU A 231 25.58 -6.34 -4.16
N VAL A 232 25.01 -6.05 -3.00
CA VAL A 232 24.72 -4.69 -2.57
C VAL A 232 25.98 -4.03 -2.04
N THR A 233 26.42 -2.97 -2.71
CA THR A 233 27.61 -2.19 -2.36
C THR A 233 27.20 -0.89 -1.67
N ASP A 234 27.84 -0.56 -0.54
CA ASP A 234 27.69 0.70 0.18
C ASP A 234 29.10 1.28 0.41
N SER A 235 29.50 2.22 -0.44
CA SER A 235 30.84 2.84 -0.39
C SER A 235 31.03 3.73 0.84
N VAL A 236 29.96 4.29 1.39
CA VAL A 236 29.99 5.12 2.60
C VAL A 236 30.32 4.29 3.83
N LYS A 237 29.69 3.11 3.96
CA LYS A 237 29.96 2.16 5.03
C LYS A 237 31.09 1.19 4.72
N GLN A 238 31.63 1.24 3.49
CA GLN A 238 32.67 0.31 3.00
C GLN A 238 32.26 -1.16 3.17
N THR A 239 31.02 -1.48 2.80
CA THR A 239 30.47 -2.84 2.92
C THR A 239 29.96 -3.35 1.58
N GLN A 240 30.12 -4.68 1.39
CA GLN A 240 29.47 -5.43 0.32
C GLN A 240 28.74 -6.61 0.95
N LYS A 241 27.46 -6.77 0.63
CA LYS A 241 26.61 -7.83 1.18
C LYS A 241 25.87 -8.56 0.06
N PRO A 242 25.97 -9.90 -0.02
CA PRO A 242 25.16 -10.66 -0.93
C PRO A 242 23.69 -10.65 -0.46
N MET A 243 22.78 -10.50 -1.40
CA MET A 243 21.34 -10.54 -1.19
C MET A 243 20.73 -11.50 -2.21
N SER A 244 19.85 -12.38 -1.76
CA SER A 244 19.09 -13.26 -2.67
C SER A 244 18.17 -12.44 -3.57
N TYR A 245 18.27 -12.67 -4.88
CA TYR A 245 17.55 -11.85 -5.87
C TYR A 245 17.21 -12.67 -7.13
N ASP A 246 16.03 -13.31 -7.10
CA ASP A 246 15.52 -14.06 -8.24
C ASP A 246 15.11 -13.11 -9.37
N LYS A 247 15.50 -13.43 -10.60
CA LYS A 247 15.14 -12.71 -11.82
C LYS A 247 14.12 -13.50 -12.65
N PRO A 248 13.34 -12.84 -13.51
CA PRO A 248 12.40 -13.51 -14.39
C PRO A 248 13.07 -14.65 -15.16
N GLY A 249 12.42 -15.80 -15.17
CA GLY A 249 12.93 -16.99 -15.80
C GLY A 249 13.83 -17.88 -14.95
N ASP A 250 14.38 -17.39 -13.85
CA ASP A 250 15.19 -18.21 -12.93
C ASP A 250 14.36 -19.37 -12.37
N ASP A 251 15.01 -20.52 -12.19
CA ASP A 251 14.40 -21.62 -11.47
C ASP A 251 14.14 -21.22 -10.01
N ARG A 252 13.07 -21.79 -9.46
CA ARG A 252 12.68 -21.55 -8.07
C ARG A 252 12.61 -22.83 -7.26
N THR A 253 12.85 -22.71 -5.97
CA THR A 253 12.52 -23.77 -5.03
C THR A 253 11.05 -24.10 -5.10
N GLU A 254 10.73 -25.35 -5.40
CA GLU A 254 9.37 -25.88 -5.54
C GLU A 254 8.98 -26.65 -4.30
N ARG A 255 7.78 -26.38 -3.78
CA ARG A 255 7.17 -27.14 -2.70
C ARG A 255 5.91 -27.84 -3.20
N THR A 256 5.87 -29.17 -3.03
CA THR A 256 4.73 -30.00 -3.38
C THR A 256 4.16 -30.62 -2.10
N PRO A 257 2.83 -30.53 -1.84
CA PRO A 257 2.24 -31.13 -0.65
C PRO A 257 2.12 -32.66 -0.82
N TRP A 258 2.37 -33.38 0.26
CA TRP A 258 2.19 -34.82 0.34
C TRP A 258 1.49 -35.20 1.63
N VAL A 259 0.69 -36.24 1.55
CA VAL A 259 0.01 -36.83 2.71
C VAL A 259 0.53 -38.26 2.91
N PHE A 260 0.84 -38.59 4.15
CA PHE A 260 1.21 -39.91 4.61
C PHE A 260 0.20 -40.40 5.62
N SER A 261 0.01 -41.70 5.69
CA SER A 261 -0.76 -42.35 6.74
C SER A 261 0.15 -43.18 7.64
N VAL A 262 -0.28 -43.43 8.86
CA VAL A 262 0.49 -44.24 9.85
C VAL A 262 0.63 -45.70 9.44
N ASP A 263 -0.14 -46.19 8.46
CA ASP A 263 0.00 -47.52 7.83
C ASP A 263 1.06 -47.55 6.73
N GLY A 264 1.83 -46.49 6.53
CA GLY A 264 2.95 -46.41 5.61
C GLY A 264 2.60 -46.01 4.18
N LYS A 265 1.32 -45.68 3.89
CA LYS A 265 0.91 -45.24 2.56
C LYS A 265 1.08 -43.74 2.37
N SER A 266 1.32 -43.30 1.13
CA SER A 266 1.43 -41.89 0.79
C SER A 266 0.42 -41.49 -0.32
N SER A 267 0.16 -40.17 -0.44
CA SER A 267 -0.75 -39.61 -1.44
C SER A 267 -0.21 -39.65 -2.87
N GLY A 268 1.11 -39.72 -3.02
CA GLY A 268 1.76 -39.36 -4.26
C GLY A 268 1.71 -37.84 -4.53
N ARG A 269 2.42 -37.43 -5.57
CA ARG A 269 2.45 -36.05 -6.05
C ARG A 269 1.12 -35.68 -6.71
N PRO A 270 0.55 -34.48 -6.45
CA PRO A 270 -0.53 -33.94 -7.30
C PRO A 270 -0.09 -33.87 -8.78
N SER A 271 -0.98 -34.24 -9.70
CA SER A 271 -0.69 -34.05 -11.13
C SER A 271 -0.56 -32.56 -11.49
N VAL A 272 0.09 -32.27 -12.62
CA VAL A 272 0.24 -30.87 -13.10
C VAL A 272 -1.10 -30.18 -13.40
N ASP A 273 -2.12 -30.97 -13.73
CA ASP A 273 -3.48 -30.45 -13.93
C ASP A 273 -4.14 -30.06 -12.61
N VAL A 274 -3.73 -30.64 -11.51
CA VAL A 274 -4.20 -30.29 -10.15
C VAL A 274 -3.36 -29.17 -9.58
N LEU A 275 -2.04 -29.34 -9.52
CA LEU A 275 -1.09 -28.36 -9.03
C LEU A 275 -0.15 -27.96 -10.18
N PRO A 276 -0.40 -26.84 -10.86
CA PRO A 276 0.47 -26.36 -11.92
C PRO A 276 1.81 -25.88 -11.36
N LEU A 277 2.80 -25.65 -12.25
CA LEU A 277 4.03 -24.97 -11.84
C LEU A 277 3.67 -23.68 -11.10
N SER A 278 4.07 -23.60 -9.84
CA SER A 278 3.59 -22.58 -8.92
C SER A 278 4.68 -21.56 -8.58
N HIS A 279 4.29 -20.29 -8.51
CA HIS A 279 5.09 -19.25 -7.91
C HIS A 279 5.25 -19.51 -6.40
N THR A 280 4.19 -19.92 -5.75
CA THR A 280 4.18 -20.39 -4.36
C THR A 280 3.10 -21.44 -4.15
N THR A 281 3.38 -22.37 -3.23
CA THR A 281 2.41 -23.31 -2.69
C THR A 281 2.48 -23.17 -1.16
N GLU A 282 1.33 -22.94 -0.56
CA GLU A 282 1.25 -22.57 0.86
C GLU A 282 0.18 -23.35 1.59
N ARG A 283 0.38 -23.52 2.89
CA ARG A 283 -0.57 -24.07 3.86
C ARG A 283 -0.89 -25.55 3.65
N LEU A 284 -1.16 -26.21 4.75
CA LEU A 284 -1.59 -27.59 4.83
C LEU A 284 -2.69 -27.61 5.89
N ASP A 285 -3.93 -27.35 5.49
CA ASP A 285 -5.07 -27.14 6.38
C ASP A 285 -5.96 -28.38 6.42
N TRP A 286 -5.91 -29.16 7.51
CA TRP A 286 -6.79 -30.30 7.72
C TRP A 286 -8.20 -29.87 8.13
N SER A 287 -9.21 -30.53 7.58
CA SER A 287 -10.58 -30.46 8.07
C SER A 287 -10.72 -31.15 9.46
N ALA A 288 -11.72 -30.72 10.25
CA ALA A 288 -11.93 -31.27 11.60
C ALA A 288 -12.25 -32.76 11.61
N ASP A 289 -12.90 -33.27 10.55
CA ASP A 289 -13.22 -34.69 10.37
C ASP A 289 -12.02 -35.53 9.88
N SER A 290 -10.85 -34.92 9.68
CA SER A 290 -9.64 -35.57 9.16
C SER A 290 -9.75 -36.16 7.73
N GLN A 291 -10.82 -35.84 7.01
CA GLN A 291 -11.07 -36.45 5.70
C GLN A 291 -10.50 -35.64 4.54
N ARG A 292 -10.13 -34.39 4.75
CA ARG A 292 -9.64 -33.49 3.70
C ARG A 292 -8.45 -32.68 4.15
N LEU A 293 -7.50 -32.50 3.24
CA LEU A 293 -6.39 -31.53 3.37
C LEU A 293 -6.49 -30.51 2.26
N LEU A 294 -6.46 -29.21 2.60
CA LEU A 294 -6.45 -28.12 1.65
C LEU A 294 -5.06 -27.48 1.58
N SER A 295 -4.64 -27.10 0.37
CA SER A 295 -3.43 -26.32 0.16
C SER A 295 -3.69 -25.21 -0.88
N GLU A 296 -3.10 -24.03 -0.68
CA GLU A 296 -3.27 -22.88 -1.57
C GLU A 296 -2.05 -22.76 -2.49
N PHE A 297 -2.27 -22.31 -3.74
CA PHE A 297 -1.20 -22.07 -4.70
C PHE A 297 -1.40 -20.76 -5.48
N ILE A 298 -0.31 -20.18 -5.94
CA ILE A 298 -0.26 -19.14 -6.97
C ILE A 298 0.50 -19.74 -8.15
N LYS A 299 -0.12 -19.78 -9.32
CA LYS A 299 0.48 -20.27 -10.56
C LYS A 299 1.62 -19.35 -10.98
N ARG A 300 2.73 -19.92 -11.44
CA ARG A 300 3.84 -19.14 -11.97
C ARG A 300 3.41 -18.36 -13.22
N GLY A 301 3.87 -17.10 -13.34
CA GLY A 301 3.38 -16.16 -14.34
C GLY A 301 2.05 -15.51 -13.98
N PHE A 302 1.53 -15.79 -12.76
CA PHE A 302 0.37 -15.14 -12.13
C PHE A 302 -0.93 -15.19 -12.95
N THR A 303 -1.07 -16.18 -13.85
CA THR A 303 -2.31 -16.37 -14.60
C THR A 303 -3.39 -17.09 -13.80
N GLY A 304 -3.13 -17.40 -12.53
CA GLY A 304 -4.12 -18.01 -11.65
C GLY A 304 -3.62 -18.23 -10.23
N HIS A 305 -4.58 -18.41 -9.33
CA HIS A 305 -4.37 -18.93 -7.98
C HIS A 305 -5.56 -19.76 -7.53
N GLY A 306 -5.40 -20.60 -6.52
CA GLY A 306 -6.50 -21.42 -6.08
C GLY A 306 -6.21 -22.31 -4.89
N ILE A 307 -7.13 -23.23 -4.67
CA ILE A 307 -7.08 -24.25 -3.61
C ILE A 307 -7.12 -25.62 -4.25
N ILE A 308 -6.19 -26.48 -3.85
CA ILE A 308 -6.25 -27.93 -4.12
C ILE A 308 -6.65 -28.67 -2.86
N GLU A 309 -7.28 -29.82 -3.05
CA GLU A 309 -7.76 -30.70 -1.97
C GLU A 309 -7.23 -32.11 -2.15
N TYR A 310 -6.78 -32.72 -1.07
CA TYR A 310 -6.58 -34.16 -0.95
C TYR A 310 -7.76 -34.76 -0.20
N ASP A 311 -8.45 -35.73 -0.83
CA ASP A 311 -9.51 -36.53 -0.25
C ASP A 311 -8.91 -37.84 0.29
N VAL A 312 -8.99 -38.04 1.61
CA VAL A 312 -8.42 -39.20 2.29
C VAL A 312 -9.08 -40.50 1.86
N ASN A 313 -10.42 -40.52 1.67
CA ASN A 313 -11.15 -41.71 1.28
C ASN A 313 -10.87 -42.14 -0.17
N ARG A 314 -10.76 -41.14 -1.07
CA ARG A 314 -10.45 -41.37 -2.50
C ARG A 314 -8.96 -41.53 -2.77
N ARG A 315 -8.14 -41.11 -1.81
CA ARG A 315 -6.68 -41.05 -1.93
C ARG A 315 -6.22 -40.26 -3.17
N SER A 316 -6.88 -39.17 -3.44
CA SER A 316 -6.63 -38.40 -4.66
C SER A 316 -6.66 -36.91 -4.41
N TRP A 317 -5.84 -36.20 -5.20
CA TRP A 317 -5.82 -34.76 -5.28
C TRP A 317 -6.80 -34.26 -6.35
N ARG A 318 -7.44 -33.12 -6.10
CA ARG A 318 -8.24 -32.39 -7.08
C ARG A 318 -8.09 -30.89 -6.92
N ARG A 319 -8.37 -30.13 -7.98
CA ARG A 319 -8.63 -28.69 -7.86
C ARG A 319 -10.00 -28.51 -7.21
N LEU A 320 -10.03 -27.68 -6.17
CA LEU A 320 -11.26 -27.35 -5.48
C LEU A 320 -11.82 -26.01 -5.97
N LEU A 321 -10.99 -25.00 -6.01
CA LEU A 321 -11.35 -23.63 -6.37
C LEU A 321 -10.18 -22.96 -7.09
N THR A 322 -10.48 -22.22 -8.19
CA THR A 322 -9.44 -21.54 -8.97
C THR A 322 -9.98 -20.22 -9.52
N GLU A 323 -9.16 -19.18 -9.41
CA GLU A 323 -9.26 -17.96 -10.21
C GLU A 323 -8.22 -18.04 -11.31
N GLU A 324 -8.64 -17.92 -12.55
CA GLU A 324 -7.75 -17.93 -13.72
C GLU A 324 -8.08 -16.79 -14.68
N ASP A 325 -7.04 -16.25 -15.29
CA ASP A 325 -7.14 -15.25 -16.34
C ASP A 325 -6.01 -15.48 -17.36
N PRO A 326 -6.28 -15.43 -18.67
CA PRO A 326 -5.25 -15.65 -19.70
C PRO A 326 -4.15 -14.58 -19.69
N LYS A 327 -4.41 -13.42 -19.11
CA LYS A 327 -3.43 -12.36 -18.92
C LYS A 327 -2.81 -12.49 -17.54
N PHE A 328 -3.43 -11.91 -16.51
CA PHE A 328 -2.98 -12.05 -15.13
C PHE A 328 -4.13 -11.93 -14.13
N VAL A 329 -3.94 -12.55 -12.99
CA VAL A 329 -4.68 -12.30 -11.75
C VAL A 329 -3.75 -11.56 -10.80
N HIS A 330 -4.18 -10.43 -10.24
CA HIS A 330 -3.38 -9.67 -9.28
C HIS A 330 -3.34 -10.37 -7.92
N SER A 331 -2.77 -11.58 -7.88
CA SER A 331 -2.88 -12.53 -6.78
C SER A 331 -2.45 -11.98 -5.42
N TYR A 332 -1.44 -11.10 -5.36
CA TYR A 332 -1.00 -10.50 -4.10
C TYR A 332 -1.99 -9.51 -3.50
N ALA A 333 -2.79 -8.83 -4.34
CA ALA A 333 -3.76 -7.85 -3.88
C ALA A 333 -5.19 -8.40 -3.83
N THR A 334 -5.49 -9.46 -4.57
CA THR A 334 -6.86 -9.97 -4.72
C THR A 334 -7.08 -11.37 -4.18
N ARG A 335 -6.01 -12.14 -3.88
CA ARG A 335 -6.16 -13.47 -3.27
C ARG A 335 -6.69 -13.31 -1.85
N TYR A 336 -7.92 -13.77 -1.64
CA TYR A 336 -8.62 -13.63 -0.38
C TYR A 336 -9.42 -14.89 -0.07
N ARG A 337 -9.35 -15.32 1.20
CA ARG A 337 -10.14 -16.40 1.75
C ARG A 337 -10.51 -16.08 3.20
N TYR A 338 -11.79 -16.18 3.51
CA TYR A 338 -12.30 -16.09 4.87
C TYR A 338 -13.29 -17.23 5.11
N ASP A 339 -12.90 -18.23 5.85
CA ASP A 339 -13.72 -19.39 6.14
C ASP A 339 -14.74 -19.04 7.23
N LEU A 340 -16.02 -19.07 6.87
CA LEU A 340 -17.14 -18.90 7.80
C LEU A 340 -17.30 -20.15 8.65
N ASN A 341 -17.20 -21.34 8.00
CA ASN A 341 -17.20 -22.66 8.62
C ASN A 341 -16.46 -23.62 7.68
N GLU A 342 -16.33 -24.89 8.03
CA GLU A 342 -15.63 -25.89 7.20
C GLU A 342 -16.28 -26.18 5.84
N GLY A 343 -17.49 -25.71 5.61
CA GLY A 343 -18.22 -25.92 4.37
C GLY A 343 -18.38 -24.65 3.52
N ARG A 344 -18.06 -23.45 4.04
CA ARG A 344 -18.31 -22.18 3.35
C ARG A 344 -17.19 -21.17 3.54
N THR A 345 -16.76 -20.53 2.47
CA THR A 345 -15.77 -19.46 2.52
C THR A 345 -16.20 -18.24 1.71
N LEU A 346 -15.68 -17.08 2.08
CA LEU A 346 -15.73 -15.88 1.27
C LEU A 346 -14.48 -15.84 0.39
N TRP A 347 -14.67 -15.45 -0.87
CA TRP A 347 -13.65 -15.44 -1.90
C TRP A 347 -13.77 -14.19 -2.78
N LEU A 348 -12.65 -13.49 -3.03
CA LEU A 348 -12.60 -12.39 -3.99
C LEU A 348 -12.35 -12.89 -5.41
N SER A 349 -13.05 -12.28 -6.38
CA SER A 349 -12.94 -12.66 -7.79
C SER A 349 -13.22 -11.48 -8.71
N GLU A 350 -12.48 -11.39 -9.81
CA GLU A 350 -12.72 -10.45 -10.91
C GLU A 350 -13.53 -11.07 -12.07
N ARG A 351 -14.24 -12.19 -11.83
CA ARG A 351 -15.00 -12.93 -12.86
C ARG A 351 -16.10 -12.13 -13.55
N SER A 352 -16.61 -11.09 -12.88
CA SER A 352 -17.61 -10.16 -13.43
C SER A 352 -17.00 -8.97 -14.20
N GLY A 353 -15.66 -8.91 -14.35
CA GLY A 353 -14.94 -7.74 -14.85
C GLY A 353 -14.61 -6.70 -13.76
N TRP A 354 -15.08 -6.92 -12.55
CA TRP A 354 -14.84 -6.09 -11.38
C TRP A 354 -14.52 -6.98 -10.17
N LEU A 355 -13.65 -6.50 -9.29
CA LEU A 355 -13.33 -7.23 -8.07
C LEU A 355 -14.53 -7.22 -7.12
N GLN A 356 -15.12 -8.40 -6.88
CA GLN A 356 -16.30 -8.60 -6.06
C GLN A 356 -16.10 -9.75 -5.08
N LEU A 357 -16.89 -9.76 -4.01
CA LEU A 357 -16.88 -10.81 -2.98
C LEU A 357 -17.95 -11.85 -3.27
N TYR A 358 -17.55 -13.12 -3.21
CA TYR A 358 -18.41 -14.27 -3.44
C TYR A 358 -18.40 -15.21 -2.24
N SER A 359 -19.52 -15.86 -2.01
CA SER A 359 -19.62 -17.00 -1.11
C SER A 359 -19.44 -18.29 -1.89
N VAL A 360 -18.59 -19.19 -1.41
CA VAL A 360 -18.20 -20.42 -2.09
C VAL A 360 -18.34 -21.61 -1.16
N ASP A 361 -18.91 -22.70 -1.67
CA ASP A 361 -18.95 -24.00 -1.00
C ASP A 361 -17.58 -24.67 -1.04
N LEU A 362 -16.95 -24.89 0.08
CA LEU A 362 -15.64 -25.53 0.19
C LEU A 362 -15.67 -27.05 -0.05
N LYS A 363 -16.85 -27.69 -0.15
CA LYS A 363 -16.93 -29.12 -0.51
C LYS A 363 -16.90 -29.33 -2.02
N SER A 364 -17.57 -28.47 -2.76
CA SER A 364 -17.68 -28.56 -4.22
C SER A 364 -16.83 -27.57 -5.00
N GLY A 365 -16.37 -26.49 -4.36
CA GLY A 365 -15.73 -25.36 -5.02
C GLY A 365 -16.70 -24.44 -5.79
N LYS A 366 -18.02 -24.71 -5.71
CA LYS A 366 -19.03 -23.94 -6.43
C LYS A 366 -19.34 -22.62 -5.74
N THR A 367 -19.49 -21.56 -6.51
CA THR A 367 -20.03 -20.30 -6.02
C THR A 367 -21.50 -20.51 -5.61
N LEU A 368 -21.83 -20.13 -4.38
CA LEU A 368 -23.18 -20.15 -3.85
C LEU A 368 -23.91 -18.87 -4.21
N GLU A 369 -23.26 -17.72 -3.98
CA GLU A 369 -23.84 -16.41 -4.23
C GLU A 369 -22.78 -15.32 -4.38
N ALA A 370 -23.15 -14.21 -5.01
CA ALA A 370 -22.36 -12.98 -5.01
C ALA A 370 -22.77 -12.12 -3.81
N VAL A 371 -21.85 -11.91 -2.89
CA VAL A 371 -22.06 -11.07 -1.69
C VAL A 371 -22.06 -9.59 -2.08
N THR A 372 -21.23 -9.23 -3.06
CA THR A 372 -21.22 -7.89 -3.64
C THR A 372 -21.36 -7.96 -5.16
N VAL A 373 -22.00 -6.96 -5.77
CA VAL A 373 -22.24 -6.89 -7.21
C VAL A 373 -22.19 -5.45 -7.70
N GLY A 374 -21.73 -5.23 -8.93
CA GLY A 374 -21.79 -3.93 -9.59
C GLY A 374 -20.51 -3.54 -10.33
N PRO A 375 -20.55 -2.44 -11.12
CA PRO A 375 -19.41 -1.94 -11.88
C PRO A 375 -18.49 -1.06 -11.00
N TRP A 376 -18.03 -1.60 -9.86
CA TRP A 376 -17.18 -0.96 -8.87
C TRP A 376 -16.28 -2.00 -8.19
N VAL A 377 -15.27 -1.56 -7.45
CA VAL A 377 -14.27 -2.42 -6.83
C VAL A 377 -14.56 -2.61 -5.35
N MET A 378 -14.77 -3.84 -4.91
CA MET A 378 -14.68 -4.24 -3.51
C MET A 378 -13.21 -4.40 -3.14
N LYS A 379 -12.61 -3.33 -2.61
CA LYS A 379 -11.15 -3.24 -2.45
C LYS A 379 -10.60 -4.09 -1.31
N GLU A 380 -11.25 -4.02 -0.16
CA GLU A 380 -10.70 -4.57 1.09
C GLU A 380 -11.81 -4.95 2.07
N VAL A 381 -11.73 -6.14 2.66
CA VAL A 381 -12.58 -6.56 3.77
C VAL A 381 -12.00 -6.00 5.08
N ILE A 382 -12.77 -5.15 5.74
CA ILE A 382 -12.39 -4.57 7.03
C ILE A 382 -12.76 -5.52 8.17
N LYS A 383 -13.97 -6.08 8.13
CA LYS A 383 -14.43 -7.00 9.18
C LYS A 383 -15.53 -7.92 8.68
N VAL A 384 -15.40 -9.20 8.99
CA VAL A 384 -16.49 -10.16 8.90
C VAL A 384 -17.06 -10.37 10.30
N ASP A 385 -18.36 -10.18 10.43
CA ASP A 385 -19.10 -10.50 11.66
C ASP A 385 -19.89 -11.78 11.44
N ASP A 386 -19.30 -12.91 11.86
CA ASP A 386 -19.88 -14.24 11.70
C ASP A 386 -21.21 -14.37 12.45
N LYS A 387 -21.38 -13.64 13.58
CA LYS A 387 -22.61 -13.70 14.41
C LYS A 387 -23.74 -12.87 13.82
N ALA A 388 -23.42 -11.66 13.36
CA ALA A 388 -24.39 -10.79 12.71
C ALA A 388 -24.63 -11.16 11.25
N GLY A 389 -23.87 -12.10 10.67
CA GLY A 389 -24.00 -12.52 9.29
C GLY A 389 -23.71 -11.39 8.30
N SER A 390 -22.70 -10.53 8.56
CA SER A 390 -22.44 -9.36 7.74
C SER A 390 -20.94 -9.12 7.51
N VAL A 391 -20.61 -8.37 6.47
CA VAL A 391 -19.24 -7.92 6.15
C VAL A 391 -19.20 -6.41 6.01
N THR A 392 -18.22 -5.78 6.66
CA THR A 392 -17.83 -4.37 6.48
C THR A 392 -16.61 -4.33 5.57
N PHE A 393 -16.62 -3.46 4.57
CA PHE A 393 -15.59 -3.42 3.54
C PHE A 393 -15.41 -2.01 2.95
N ILE A 394 -14.34 -1.82 2.17
CA ILE A 394 -14.07 -0.62 1.40
C ILE A 394 -14.49 -0.82 -0.06
N ALA A 395 -15.31 0.09 -0.57
CA ALA A 395 -15.70 0.17 -1.97
C ALA A 395 -15.01 1.35 -2.67
N LEU A 396 -14.64 1.18 -3.96
CA LEU A 396 -14.09 2.22 -4.82
C LEU A 396 -14.95 2.33 -6.09
N GLY A 397 -15.22 3.56 -6.55
CA GLY A 397 -15.92 3.82 -7.81
C GLY A 397 -17.39 3.42 -7.82
N ARG A 398 -18.02 3.30 -6.63
CA ARG A 398 -19.42 2.90 -6.50
C ARG A 398 -20.40 4.05 -6.84
N VAL A 399 -20.04 5.26 -6.52
CA VAL A 399 -20.90 6.44 -6.74
C VAL A 399 -20.56 7.07 -8.09
N ALA A 400 -21.56 7.16 -8.96
CA ALA A 400 -21.37 7.75 -10.28
C ALA A 400 -21.09 9.26 -10.18
N GLY A 401 -20.12 9.73 -10.96
CA GLY A 401 -19.71 11.14 -10.98
C GLY A 401 -18.68 11.54 -9.92
N GLU A 402 -18.40 10.69 -8.95
CA GLU A 402 -17.30 10.87 -8.00
C GLU A 402 -15.97 10.35 -8.54
N ASN A 403 -14.88 10.80 -7.93
CA ASN A 403 -13.57 10.23 -8.19
C ASN A 403 -13.58 8.72 -7.86
N PRO A 404 -13.37 7.81 -8.83
CA PRO A 404 -13.50 6.38 -8.62
C PRO A 404 -12.45 5.78 -7.68
N TYR A 405 -11.51 6.57 -7.23
CA TYR A 405 -10.50 6.17 -6.23
C TYR A 405 -10.83 6.65 -4.81
N HIS A 406 -11.93 7.37 -4.60
CA HIS A 406 -12.43 7.68 -3.26
C HIS A 406 -12.89 6.39 -2.57
N GLN A 407 -12.48 6.23 -1.31
CA GLN A 407 -12.86 5.09 -0.48
C GLN A 407 -14.17 5.39 0.24
N HIS A 408 -15.11 4.45 0.15
CA HIS A 408 -16.33 4.44 0.96
C HIS A 408 -16.37 3.19 1.82
N PHE A 409 -16.72 3.34 3.08
CA PHE A 409 -17.00 2.21 3.95
C PHE A 409 -18.43 1.76 3.75
N CYS A 410 -18.58 0.46 3.49
CA CYS A 410 -19.86 -0.16 3.20
C CYS A 410 -20.06 -1.40 4.07
N LYS A 411 -21.32 -1.81 4.25
CA LYS A 411 -21.70 -3.04 4.94
C LYS A 411 -22.75 -3.77 4.14
N VAL A 412 -22.69 -5.11 4.14
CA VAL A 412 -23.69 -5.96 3.49
C VAL A 412 -23.82 -7.28 4.25
N GLY A 413 -24.98 -7.90 4.19
CA GLY A 413 -25.17 -9.26 4.70
C GLY A 413 -24.39 -10.29 3.88
N LEU A 414 -23.97 -11.39 4.49
CA LEU A 414 -23.21 -12.46 3.83
C LEU A 414 -24.00 -13.17 2.71
N GLU A 415 -25.31 -12.91 2.64
CA GLU A 415 -26.22 -13.36 1.58
C GLU A 415 -26.41 -12.28 0.47
N GLY A 416 -25.58 -11.22 0.45
CA GLY A 416 -25.67 -10.13 -0.52
C GLY A 416 -26.85 -9.17 -0.35
N ARG A 417 -27.55 -9.23 0.80
CA ARG A 417 -28.72 -8.40 1.09
C ARG A 417 -28.42 -7.34 2.15
N GLY A 418 -29.27 -6.30 2.21
CA GLY A 418 -29.15 -5.26 3.24
C GLY A 418 -27.87 -4.42 3.09
N PHE A 419 -27.54 -4.04 1.88
CA PHE A 419 -26.42 -3.14 1.61
C PHE A 419 -26.63 -1.78 2.29
N VAL A 420 -25.60 -1.31 3.00
CA VAL A 420 -25.57 -0.02 3.69
C VAL A 420 -24.32 0.74 3.28
N ASP A 421 -24.49 1.99 2.88
CA ASP A 421 -23.39 2.93 2.74
C ASP A 421 -23.13 3.59 4.10
N LEU A 422 -22.00 3.30 4.71
CA LEU A 422 -21.65 3.86 6.02
C LEU A 422 -21.08 5.28 5.92
N THR A 423 -20.58 5.67 4.73
CA THR A 423 -19.97 6.98 4.46
C THR A 423 -20.55 7.60 3.17
N PRO A 424 -21.83 8.04 3.17
CA PRO A 424 -22.55 8.43 1.94
C PRO A 424 -22.16 9.79 1.36
N SER A 425 -21.33 10.59 2.05
CA SER A 425 -20.88 11.91 1.55
C SER A 425 -19.78 11.77 0.50
N ASP A 426 -19.72 12.72 -0.47
CA ASP A 426 -18.61 12.78 -1.45
C ASP A 426 -17.25 12.98 -0.75
N GLY A 427 -16.26 12.28 -1.22
CA GLY A 427 -14.88 12.40 -0.80
C GLY A 427 -14.21 11.08 -0.46
N HIS A 428 -12.94 11.18 -0.11
CA HIS A 428 -12.15 10.06 0.38
C HIS A 428 -12.35 9.91 1.89
N HIS A 429 -12.72 8.72 2.34
CA HIS A 429 -13.03 8.42 3.73
C HIS A 429 -11.95 7.55 4.38
N GLU A 430 -11.61 7.91 5.61
CA GLU A 430 -10.89 7.05 6.56
C GLU A 430 -11.78 6.86 7.79
N ALA A 431 -11.64 5.73 8.49
CA ALA A 431 -12.50 5.44 9.64
C ALA A 431 -11.70 5.06 10.87
N ILE A 432 -12.13 5.55 12.04
CA ILE A 432 -11.68 5.09 13.36
C ILE A 432 -12.87 4.44 14.05
N PHE A 433 -12.92 3.11 14.09
CA PHE A 433 -14.03 2.37 14.66
C PHE A 433 -13.94 2.24 16.19
N SER A 434 -15.11 2.27 16.84
CA SER A 434 -15.24 1.78 18.23
C SER A 434 -14.92 0.28 18.31
N PRO A 435 -14.51 -0.23 19.48
CA PRO A 435 -14.20 -1.66 19.66
C PRO A 435 -15.35 -2.59 19.26
N ASP A 436 -16.59 -2.20 19.56
CA ASP A 436 -17.81 -2.94 19.21
C ASP A 436 -18.33 -2.66 17.80
N ARG A 437 -17.69 -1.72 17.06
CA ARG A 437 -18.03 -1.26 15.70
C ARG A 437 -19.46 -0.72 15.54
N ARG A 438 -20.11 -0.34 16.63
CA ARG A 438 -21.42 0.31 16.58
C ARG A 438 -21.34 1.78 16.17
N THR A 439 -20.20 2.40 16.40
CA THR A 439 -19.91 3.77 15.99
C THR A 439 -18.51 3.88 15.41
N PHE A 440 -18.26 4.95 14.67
CA PHE A 440 -16.93 5.28 14.16
C PHE A 440 -16.81 6.77 13.89
N ILE A 441 -15.58 7.28 13.90
CA ILE A 441 -15.25 8.59 13.36
C ILE A 441 -14.96 8.42 11.89
N ASP A 442 -15.78 9.04 11.04
CA ASP A 442 -15.57 9.20 9.63
C ASP A 442 -14.72 10.44 9.37
N ILE A 443 -13.58 10.28 8.71
CA ILE A 443 -12.68 11.36 8.31
C ILE A 443 -12.83 11.51 6.82
N SER A 444 -13.64 12.46 6.38
CA SER A 444 -13.87 12.72 4.96
C SER A 444 -13.08 13.93 4.46
N SER A 445 -12.40 13.80 3.33
CA SER A 445 -11.68 14.90 2.69
C SER A 445 -11.56 14.70 1.18
N ARG A 446 -11.18 15.77 0.48
CA ARG A 446 -10.77 15.74 -0.93
C ARG A 446 -9.47 16.53 -1.08
N VAL A 447 -8.84 16.45 -2.21
CA VAL A 447 -7.60 17.21 -2.46
C VAL A 447 -7.81 18.74 -2.35
N ASP A 448 -9.03 19.20 -2.56
CA ASP A 448 -9.47 20.61 -2.51
C ASP A 448 -10.32 20.95 -1.27
N GLN A 449 -10.57 19.98 -0.40
CA GLN A 449 -11.43 20.11 0.78
C GLN A 449 -10.72 19.59 2.04
N ALA A 450 -10.65 20.44 3.07
CA ALA A 450 -10.11 20.07 4.36
C ALA A 450 -10.90 18.93 5.03
N PRO A 451 -10.24 18.13 5.92
CA PRO A 451 -10.90 17.03 6.59
C PRO A 451 -12.05 17.47 7.48
N THR A 452 -13.17 16.74 7.39
CA THR A 452 -14.29 16.80 8.32
C THR A 452 -14.34 15.50 9.11
N TYR A 453 -14.50 15.61 10.42
CA TYR A 453 -14.55 14.49 11.37
C TYR A 453 -15.96 14.33 11.88
N THR A 454 -16.64 13.28 11.44
CA THR A 454 -18.05 13.01 11.77
C THR A 454 -18.15 11.71 12.58
N LEU A 455 -18.73 11.77 13.77
CA LEU A 455 -19.15 10.57 14.48
C LEU A 455 -20.37 9.98 13.78
N ARG A 456 -20.27 8.70 13.35
CA ARG A 456 -21.34 8.00 12.64
C ARG A 456 -21.73 6.68 13.31
N SER A 457 -22.93 6.26 13.04
CA SER A 457 -23.43 4.93 13.37
C SER A 457 -22.78 3.86 12.44
N GLY A 458 -22.17 2.84 13.00
CA GLY A 458 -21.66 1.67 12.28
C GLY A 458 -22.74 0.66 11.87
N ILE A 459 -24.02 0.99 12.13
CA ILE A 459 -25.16 0.16 11.76
C ILE A 459 -25.73 0.60 10.43
N ASP A 460 -25.98 1.91 10.28
CA ASP A 460 -26.71 2.50 9.16
C ASP A 460 -26.00 3.72 8.51
N GLY A 461 -24.80 4.09 8.97
CA GLY A 461 -24.02 5.21 8.45
C GLY A 461 -24.53 6.60 8.85
N ARG A 462 -25.60 6.69 9.62
CA ARG A 462 -26.20 7.97 10.05
C ARG A 462 -25.17 8.83 10.79
N ALA A 463 -25.06 10.10 10.40
CA ALA A 463 -24.25 11.07 11.16
C ALA A 463 -24.90 11.32 12.54
N ILE A 464 -24.07 11.22 13.58
CA ILE A 464 -24.47 11.43 14.98
C ILE A 464 -24.05 12.84 15.41
N ALA A 465 -22.78 13.21 15.17
CA ALA A 465 -22.24 14.54 15.49
C ALA A 465 -21.06 14.90 14.59
N THR A 466 -20.88 16.18 14.28
CA THR A 466 -19.63 16.70 13.73
C THR A 466 -18.69 17.05 14.87
N LEU A 467 -17.55 16.38 14.93
CA LEU A 467 -16.55 16.55 15.99
C LEU A 467 -15.57 17.70 15.68
N ALA A 468 -15.22 17.82 14.42
CA ALA A 468 -14.38 18.91 13.90
C ALA A 468 -14.59 19.06 12.39
N SER A 469 -14.34 20.26 11.88
CA SER A 469 -14.30 20.55 10.45
C SER A 469 -13.12 21.46 10.16
N GLY A 470 -12.33 21.11 9.13
CA GLY A 470 -11.18 21.90 8.73
C GLY A 470 -11.62 23.18 8.01
N ASP A 471 -10.84 24.25 8.23
CA ASP A 471 -11.00 25.55 7.57
C ASP A 471 -9.75 25.83 6.73
N LEU A 472 -9.94 26.07 5.43
CA LEU A 472 -8.86 26.44 4.49
C LEU A 472 -8.59 27.94 4.41
N ASP A 473 -9.42 28.78 5.00
CA ASP A 473 -9.27 30.23 4.88
C ASP A 473 -7.96 30.77 5.48
N PRO A 474 -7.46 30.27 6.62
CA PRO A 474 -6.17 30.67 7.12
C PRO A 474 -5.01 30.33 6.16
N LEU A 475 -5.06 29.14 5.52
CA LEU A 475 -4.09 28.76 4.52
C LEU A 475 -4.16 29.62 3.26
N LYS A 476 -5.37 29.88 2.76
CA LYS A 476 -5.59 30.75 1.59
C LYS A 476 -5.10 32.18 1.86
N LYS A 477 -5.36 32.71 3.06
CA LYS A 477 -4.84 34.03 3.49
C LYS A 477 -3.32 34.06 3.55
N ALA A 478 -2.66 32.92 3.84
CA ALA A 478 -1.21 32.77 3.77
C ALA A 478 -0.69 32.50 2.34
N GLY A 479 -1.55 32.66 1.33
CA GLY A 479 -1.22 32.49 -0.09
C GLY A 479 -1.24 31.06 -0.60
N TRP A 480 -1.58 30.05 0.23
CA TRP A 480 -1.70 28.68 -0.21
C TRP A 480 -2.94 28.48 -1.09
N THR A 481 -2.83 27.62 -2.10
CA THR A 481 -3.94 27.24 -2.97
C THR A 481 -4.19 25.75 -2.94
N PRO A 482 -5.45 25.26 -2.92
CA PRO A 482 -5.74 23.84 -3.00
C PRO A 482 -5.28 23.24 -4.33
N ALA A 483 -4.97 21.93 -4.31
CA ALA A 483 -4.87 21.19 -5.56
C ALA A 483 -6.26 21.09 -6.20
N MET A 484 -6.33 21.15 -7.53
CA MET A 484 -7.58 21.11 -8.28
C MET A 484 -7.80 19.68 -8.81
N PRO A 485 -8.91 19.01 -8.49
CA PRO A 485 -9.28 17.78 -9.17
C PRO A 485 -9.65 18.11 -10.63
N PHE A 486 -9.18 17.27 -11.56
CA PHE A 486 -9.50 17.41 -12.97
C PHE A 486 -9.77 16.05 -13.60
N VAL A 487 -10.73 16.02 -14.50
CA VAL A 487 -11.13 14.81 -15.24
C VAL A 487 -11.16 15.08 -16.72
N ALA A 488 -10.64 14.14 -17.51
CA ALA A 488 -10.75 14.16 -18.96
C ALA A 488 -10.95 12.76 -19.49
N LYS A 489 -11.44 12.63 -20.73
CA LYS A 489 -11.60 11.33 -21.37
C LYS A 489 -10.25 10.72 -21.74
N ASP A 490 -10.22 9.38 -21.71
CA ASP A 490 -9.09 8.56 -22.12
C ASP A 490 -8.81 8.61 -23.64
N ARG A 491 -7.84 7.81 -24.10
CA ARG A 491 -7.45 7.65 -25.51
C ARG A 491 -8.61 7.32 -26.46
N ASP A 492 -9.65 6.64 -25.95
CA ASP A 492 -10.79 6.18 -26.73
C ASP A 492 -12.01 7.12 -26.60
N GLY A 493 -11.89 8.20 -25.83
CA GLY A 493 -12.95 9.16 -25.59
C GLY A 493 -14.11 8.64 -24.73
N LYS A 494 -13.92 7.51 -24.02
CA LYS A 494 -14.99 6.83 -23.29
C LYS A 494 -14.81 6.91 -21.76
N THR A 495 -13.66 6.47 -21.26
CA THR A 495 -13.41 6.33 -19.83
C THR A 495 -12.86 7.62 -19.24
N ASP A 496 -13.32 7.99 -18.06
CA ASP A 496 -12.81 9.15 -17.34
C ASP A 496 -11.47 8.82 -16.67
N ILE A 497 -10.46 9.63 -17.00
CA ILE A 497 -9.15 9.67 -16.35
C ILE A 497 -9.17 10.78 -15.31
N TRP A 498 -8.91 10.41 -14.08
CA TRP A 498 -8.93 11.31 -12.93
C TRP A 498 -7.52 11.67 -12.49
N GLY A 499 -7.32 12.93 -12.17
CA GLY A 499 -6.05 13.44 -11.71
C GLY A 499 -6.17 14.71 -10.92
N VAL A 500 -5.03 15.25 -10.52
CA VAL A 500 -4.94 16.50 -9.75
C VAL A 500 -3.95 17.46 -10.39
N VAL A 501 -4.23 18.74 -10.21
CA VAL A 501 -3.43 19.86 -10.73
C VAL A 501 -3.02 20.75 -9.55
N THR A 502 -1.72 20.97 -9.39
CA THR A 502 -1.18 21.99 -8.50
C THR A 502 -0.71 23.15 -9.35
N ARG A 503 -1.34 24.32 -9.17
CA ARG A 503 -0.95 25.53 -9.90
C ARG A 503 0.38 26.09 -9.40
N PRO A 504 1.11 26.85 -10.26
CA PRO A 504 2.30 27.57 -9.86
C PRO A 504 2.06 28.50 -8.65
N TYR A 505 3.07 28.71 -7.85
CA TYR A 505 3.03 29.64 -6.73
C TYR A 505 4.29 30.52 -6.68
N PRO A 506 4.16 31.86 -6.63
CA PRO A 506 2.92 32.62 -6.84
C PRO A 506 2.41 32.50 -8.29
N PHE A 507 1.08 32.58 -8.46
CA PHE A 507 0.44 32.48 -9.75
C PHE A 507 0.16 33.88 -10.34
N ASP A 508 0.60 34.11 -11.57
CA ASP A 508 0.33 35.33 -12.34
C ASP A 508 -0.50 34.98 -13.59
N PRO A 509 -1.77 35.40 -13.69
CA PRO A 509 -2.62 35.05 -14.83
C PRO A 509 -2.15 35.63 -16.17
N LYS A 510 -1.14 36.51 -16.18
CA LYS A 510 -0.53 37.09 -17.40
C LYS A 510 0.65 36.28 -17.92
N LYS A 511 0.91 35.11 -17.35
CA LYS A 511 2.05 34.25 -17.73
C LYS A 511 1.61 32.88 -18.20
N LYS A 512 2.42 32.29 -19.09
CA LYS A 512 2.40 30.86 -19.43
C LYS A 512 3.45 30.09 -18.65
N TYR A 513 3.07 28.93 -18.20
CA TYR A 513 3.86 28.09 -17.32
C TYR A 513 4.08 26.71 -17.92
N PRO A 514 5.30 26.17 -17.84
CA PRO A 514 5.54 24.76 -18.17
C PRO A 514 4.77 23.82 -17.26
N VAL A 515 4.56 22.59 -17.72
CA VAL A 515 3.91 21.52 -16.96
C VAL A 515 4.91 20.45 -16.60
N ILE A 516 4.84 19.93 -15.38
CA ILE A 516 5.58 18.73 -14.95
C ILE A 516 4.59 17.69 -14.48
N GLU A 517 4.63 16.50 -15.08
CA GLU A 517 3.88 15.35 -14.62
C GLU A 517 4.69 14.59 -13.57
N ASN A 518 4.10 14.34 -12.40
CA ASN A 518 4.56 13.34 -11.43
C ASN A 518 3.93 12.00 -11.80
N ILE A 519 4.73 11.04 -12.26
CA ILE A 519 4.22 9.76 -12.73
C ILE A 519 4.58 8.60 -11.81
N TYR A 520 3.59 7.77 -11.57
CA TYR A 520 3.77 6.39 -11.15
C TYR A 520 2.66 5.56 -11.79
N ALA A 521 3.01 4.66 -12.74
CA ALA A 521 2.04 3.86 -13.48
C ALA A 521 2.24 2.36 -13.27
N GLY A 522 2.78 1.96 -12.12
CA GLY A 522 2.90 0.55 -11.74
C GLY A 522 1.53 -0.11 -11.62
N PRO A 523 1.32 -1.29 -12.26
CA PRO A 523 0.00 -1.93 -12.28
C PRO A 523 -0.53 -2.38 -10.90
N HIS A 524 0.31 -2.40 -9.86
CA HIS A 524 -0.06 -2.85 -8.51
C HIS A 524 -0.88 -1.83 -7.71
N GLY A 525 -1.09 -0.62 -8.20
CA GLY A 525 -1.79 0.43 -7.45
C GLY A 525 -2.43 1.50 -8.32
N SER A 526 -2.98 2.51 -7.68
CA SER A 526 -3.38 3.81 -8.21
C SER A 526 -2.83 4.89 -7.30
N PHE A 527 -2.32 5.99 -7.86
CA PHE A 527 -1.33 6.84 -7.19
C PHE A 527 -1.67 8.33 -7.19
N ALA A 528 -2.66 8.76 -7.96
CA ALA A 528 -3.14 10.14 -7.91
C ALA A 528 -3.63 10.49 -6.50
N PRO A 529 -3.29 11.67 -5.95
CA PRO A 529 -3.77 12.12 -4.65
C PRO A 529 -5.30 12.11 -4.57
N ARG A 530 -5.86 11.71 -3.40
CA ARG A 530 -7.31 11.53 -3.20
C ARG A 530 -7.86 12.36 -2.06
N SER A 531 -7.04 12.56 -1.03
CA SER A 531 -7.41 13.25 0.20
C SER A 531 -6.61 14.55 0.36
N PHE A 532 -7.04 15.37 1.29
CA PHE A 532 -6.38 16.63 1.62
C PHE A 532 -4.95 16.42 2.10
N ASN A 533 -4.02 17.12 1.48
CA ASN A 533 -2.65 17.23 1.94
C ASN A 533 -2.08 18.63 1.60
N TRP A 534 -2.03 19.50 2.59
CA TRP A 534 -1.47 20.86 2.42
C TRP A 534 0.00 20.84 2.02
N TRP A 535 0.73 19.84 2.46
CA TRP A 535 2.18 19.75 2.32
C TRP A 535 2.62 18.99 1.06
N HIS A 536 1.80 18.41 0.28
CA HIS A 536 2.14 17.55 -0.87
C HIS A 536 3.49 17.94 -1.54
N ARG A 537 4.60 17.61 -0.86
CA ARG A 537 5.96 18.15 -1.05
C ARG A 537 6.40 18.10 -2.52
N ASN A 538 6.27 16.93 -3.15
CA ASN A 538 6.72 16.70 -4.52
C ASN A 538 6.00 17.60 -5.55
N HIS A 539 4.78 18.02 -5.27
CA HIS A 539 4.08 18.98 -6.12
C HIS A 539 4.41 20.44 -5.75
N ARG A 540 4.45 20.75 -4.45
CA ARG A 540 4.62 22.13 -3.97
C ARG A 540 5.97 22.71 -4.33
N GLU A 541 7.05 21.95 -4.16
CA GLU A 541 8.40 22.42 -4.45
C GLU A 541 8.58 22.85 -5.91
N LEU A 542 8.08 22.07 -6.86
CA LEU A 542 8.12 22.43 -8.27
C LEU A 542 7.14 23.56 -8.60
N SER A 543 5.98 23.61 -7.95
CA SER A 543 5.03 24.71 -8.15
C SER A 543 5.60 26.07 -7.72
N MET A 544 6.41 26.11 -6.65
CA MET A 544 7.10 27.33 -6.20
C MET A 544 8.16 27.83 -7.18
N LEU A 545 8.60 27.01 -8.12
CA LEU A 545 9.51 27.38 -9.20
C LEU A 545 8.76 27.83 -10.47
N GLY A 546 7.44 27.89 -10.42
CA GLY A 546 6.62 28.33 -11.55
C GLY A 546 6.24 27.21 -12.51
N PHE A 547 6.04 25.99 -12.02
CA PHE A 547 5.52 24.88 -12.82
C PHE A 547 4.08 24.54 -12.41
N TYR A 548 3.22 24.26 -13.40
CA TYR A 548 2.07 23.40 -13.13
C TYR A 548 2.57 22.00 -12.83
N VAL A 549 2.09 21.39 -11.75
CA VAL A 549 2.41 20.00 -11.43
C VAL A 549 1.14 19.17 -11.46
N VAL A 550 1.16 18.09 -12.27
CA VAL A 550 0.00 17.23 -12.48
C VAL A 550 0.31 15.79 -12.13
N GLN A 551 -0.70 15.07 -11.67
CA GLN A 551 -0.62 13.62 -11.43
C GLN A 551 -1.98 12.98 -11.71
N MET A 552 -2.00 11.89 -12.49
CA MET A 552 -3.22 11.18 -12.84
C MET A 552 -2.95 9.66 -12.90
N ASP A 553 -4.02 8.86 -12.87
CA ASP A 553 -3.97 7.42 -13.08
C ASP A 553 -4.56 7.08 -14.45
N GLY A 554 -3.71 6.72 -15.42
CA GLY A 554 -4.10 6.23 -16.75
C GLY A 554 -4.41 4.74 -16.76
N ARG A 555 -4.87 4.22 -17.91
CA ARG A 555 -5.08 2.77 -18.10
C ARG A 555 -3.80 1.99 -17.79
N GLY A 556 -3.98 0.80 -17.25
CA GLY A 556 -2.90 -0.07 -16.79
C GLY A 556 -2.66 0.01 -15.27
N THR A 557 -3.12 1.06 -14.58
CA THR A 557 -3.13 1.12 -13.11
C THR A 557 -4.31 0.32 -12.55
N SER A 558 -4.25 -0.10 -11.27
CA SER A 558 -5.28 -0.91 -10.62
C SER A 558 -6.41 -0.08 -9.98
N ASN A 559 -7.27 -0.73 -9.21
CA ASN A 559 -8.42 -0.16 -8.50
C ASN A 559 -9.55 0.36 -9.43
N ARG A 560 -9.60 -0.16 -10.64
CA ARG A 560 -10.66 0.02 -11.62
C ARG A 560 -11.12 -1.34 -12.14
N GLY A 561 -11.99 -1.36 -13.14
CA GLY A 561 -12.39 -2.59 -13.82
C GLY A 561 -11.20 -3.32 -14.46
N LYS A 562 -11.35 -4.62 -14.63
CA LYS A 562 -10.33 -5.54 -15.16
C LYS A 562 -9.79 -5.10 -16.52
N GLU A 563 -10.67 -4.65 -17.43
CA GLU A 563 -10.28 -4.15 -18.75
C GLU A 563 -9.33 -2.95 -18.67
N PHE A 564 -9.60 -2.02 -17.77
CA PHE A 564 -8.75 -0.84 -17.54
C PHE A 564 -7.35 -1.26 -17.05
N HIS A 565 -7.30 -2.22 -16.11
CA HIS A 565 -6.06 -2.69 -15.49
C HIS A 565 -5.21 -3.50 -16.47
N GLN A 566 -5.83 -4.38 -17.26
CA GLN A 566 -5.15 -5.34 -18.13
C GLN A 566 -4.50 -4.74 -19.40
N VAL A 567 -4.60 -3.42 -19.61
CA VAL A 567 -3.80 -2.71 -20.63
C VAL A 567 -2.28 -2.84 -20.33
N SER A 568 -1.91 -3.01 -19.08
CA SER A 568 -0.52 -3.21 -18.64
C SER A 568 0.07 -4.59 -19.01
N TRP A 569 -0.76 -5.59 -19.34
CA TRP A 569 -0.29 -6.94 -19.61
C TRP A 569 0.68 -7.01 -20.77
N ARG A 570 1.93 -7.44 -20.48
CA ARG A 570 3.05 -7.47 -21.44
C ARG A 570 3.32 -6.14 -22.13
N ASN A 571 2.87 -5.03 -21.50
CA ASN A 571 2.86 -3.71 -22.09
C ASN A 571 3.14 -2.59 -21.07
N LEU A 572 4.11 -2.80 -20.19
CA LEU A 572 4.50 -1.81 -19.16
C LEU A 572 5.01 -0.50 -19.78
N LYS A 573 5.55 -0.56 -21.01
CA LYS A 573 5.99 0.62 -21.78
C LYS A 573 4.87 1.58 -22.14
N ASP A 574 3.60 1.15 -22.15
CA ASP A 574 2.45 2.03 -22.39
C ASP A 574 2.31 3.09 -21.29
N GLY A 575 2.50 2.70 -20.02
CA GLY A 575 2.43 3.61 -18.87
C GLY A 575 1.15 4.47 -18.81
N GLY A 576 0.15 4.19 -19.64
CA GLY A 576 -1.04 5.04 -19.83
C GLY A 576 -0.75 6.34 -20.59
N PHE A 577 0.35 6.45 -21.33
CA PHE A 577 0.76 7.71 -22.00
C PHE A 577 -0.28 8.27 -22.97
N PRO A 578 -0.95 7.51 -23.83
CA PRO A 578 -1.99 8.08 -24.67
C PRO A 578 -3.11 8.76 -23.87
N ASP A 579 -3.48 8.19 -22.70
CA ASP A 579 -4.48 8.77 -21.81
C ASP A 579 -3.97 10.04 -21.13
N ARG A 580 -2.73 10.01 -20.62
CA ARG A 580 -2.05 11.11 -19.93
C ARG A 580 -1.84 12.31 -20.84
N ILE A 581 -1.38 12.07 -22.07
CA ILE A 581 -1.20 13.10 -23.08
C ILE A 581 -2.56 13.73 -23.47
N ALA A 582 -3.60 12.91 -23.66
CA ALA A 582 -4.95 13.41 -23.93
C ALA A 582 -5.47 14.26 -22.77
N TRP A 583 -5.25 13.82 -21.52
CA TRP A 583 -5.64 14.52 -20.30
C TRP A 583 -4.91 15.88 -20.17
N ILE A 584 -3.57 15.92 -20.34
CA ILE A 584 -2.82 17.18 -20.27
C ILE A 584 -3.24 18.14 -21.40
N LYS A 585 -3.53 17.64 -22.60
CA LYS A 585 -4.06 18.44 -23.70
C LYS A 585 -5.46 19.02 -23.38
N ALA A 586 -6.32 18.23 -22.74
CA ALA A 586 -7.63 18.71 -22.27
C ALA A 586 -7.48 19.77 -21.17
N LEU A 587 -6.58 19.55 -20.22
CA LEU A 587 -6.27 20.51 -19.16
C LEU A 587 -5.78 21.85 -19.75
N ALA A 588 -4.89 21.82 -20.76
CA ALA A 588 -4.38 23.04 -21.39
C ALA A 588 -5.46 23.85 -22.14
N LYS A 589 -6.56 23.21 -22.55
CA LYS A 589 -7.74 23.92 -23.09
C LYS A 589 -8.56 24.59 -21.97
N PHE A 590 -8.58 23.99 -20.79
CA PHE A 590 -9.27 24.50 -19.62
C PHE A 590 -8.46 25.58 -18.88
N GLU A 591 -7.12 25.40 -18.79
CA GLU A 591 -6.17 26.32 -18.16
C GLU A 591 -5.26 26.97 -19.23
N PRO A 592 -5.63 28.14 -19.79
CA PRO A 592 -4.92 28.78 -20.90
C PRO A 592 -3.50 29.22 -20.54
N ASN A 593 -3.19 29.30 -19.26
CA ASN A 593 -1.85 29.61 -18.73
C ASN A 593 -0.85 28.46 -18.86
N ILE A 594 -1.29 27.28 -19.27
CA ILE A 594 -0.41 26.12 -19.49
C ILE A 594 0.32 26.27 -20.83
N ASP A 595 1.65 26.07 -20.81
CA ASP A 595 2.46 25.95 -22.00
C ASP A 595 2.70 24.48 -22.34
N ILE A 596 1.88 23.94 -23.20
CA ILE A 596 1.93 22.55 -23.64
C ILE A 596 3.16 22.21 -24.51
N ALA A 597 3.89 23.22 -24.99
CA ALA A 597 5.16 23.00 -25.71
C ALA A 597 6.31 22.63 -24.75
N ARG A 598 6.15 22.88 -23.45
CA ARG A 598 7.15 22.67 -22.41
C ARG A 598 6.63 21.74 -21.32
N VAL A 599 6.53 20.44 -21.64
CA VAL A 599 6.05 19.42 -20.72
C VAL A 599 7.23 18.58 -20.23
N GLY A 600 7.38 18.49 -18.92
CA GLY A 600 8.33 17.60 -18.24
C GLY A 600 7.61 16.45 -17.54
N ILE A 601 8.39 15.48 -17.06
CA ILE A 601 7.87 14.29 -16.35
C ILE A 601 8.91 13.80 -15.34
N TYR A 602 8.49 13.31 -14.17
CA TYR A 602 9.39 12.65 -13.23
C TYR A 602 8.72 11.55 -12.43
N GLY A 603 9.53 10.58 -12.02
CA GLY A 603 9.07 9.51 -11.13
C GLY A 603 10.23 8.62 -10.69
N GLY A 604 9.97 7.84 -9.63
CA GLY A 604 10.91 6.87 -9.08
C GLY A 604 10.41 5.42 -9.26
N SER A 605 11.32 4.43 -9.24
CA SER A 605 10.98 3.01 -9.34
C SER A 605 10.23 2.71 -10.65
N ALA A 606 9.03 2.12 -10.61
CA ALA A 606 8.19 1.98 -11.80
C ALA A 606 7.94 3.35 -12.49
N GLY A 607 7.80 4.43 -11.71
CA GLY A 607 7.71 5.79 -12.24
C GLY A 607 8.99 6.26 -12.95
N GLY A 608 10.15 5.80 -12.51
CA GLY A 608 11.44 6.03 -13.19
C GLY A 608 11.48 5.34 -14.56
N GLN A 609 11.04 4.08 -14.65
CA GLN A 609 10.87 3.39 -15.92
C GLN A 609 9.87 4.12 -16.83
N ASN A 610 8.73 4.54 -16.29
CA ASN A 610 7.75 5.31 -17.05
C ASN A 610 8.35 6.62 -17.56
N THR A 611 9.07 7.38 -16.72
CA THR A 611 9.72 8.62 -17.13
C THR A 611 10.71 8.42 -18.30
N ALA A 612 11.51 7.35 -18.25
CA ALA A 612 12.38 6.98 -19.37
C ALA A 612 11.58 6.67 -20.64
N HIS A 613 10.54 5.82 -20.55
CA HIS A 613 9.68 5.50 -21.68
C HIS A 613 8.99 6.75 -22.28
N ALA A 614 8.59 7.71 -21.45
CA ALA A 614 8.00 8.97 -21.94
C ALA A 614 8.93 9.71 -22.91
N LEU A 615 10.22 9.83 -22.59
CA LEU A 615 11.19 10.49 -23.43
C LEU A 615 11.61 9.65 -24.65
N LEU A 616 11.61 8.32 -24.53
CA LEU A 616 12.00 7.39 -25.57
C LEU A 616 10.90 7.16 -26.61
N LEU A 617 9.62 7.17 -26.19
CA LEU A 617 8.48 6.80 -27.03
C LEU A 617 7.54 7.98 -27.32
N HIS A 618 7.59 9.05 -26.51
CA HIS A 618 6.73 10.23 -26.61
C HIS A 618 7.52 11.54 -26.47
N GLY A 619 8.78 11.56 -26.91
CA GLY A 619 9.68 12.72 -26.83
C GLY A 619 9.24 13.91 -27.69
N GLU A 620 8.27 13.72 -28.59
CA GLU A 620 7.60 14.82 -29.28
C GLU A 620 6.69 15.62 -28.32
N PHE A 621 6.23 15.02 -27.25
CA PHE A 621 5.40 15.66 -26.22
C PHE A 621 6.23 16.03 -24.98
N TYR A 622 6.92 15.06 -24.37
CA TYR A 622 7.76 15.29 -23.19
C TYR A 622 9.14 15.80 -23.56
N LYS A 623 9.56 16.95 -23.00
CA LYS A 623 10.81 17.64 -23.34
C LYS A 623 11.93 17.42 -22.32
N ALA A 624 11.57 17.07 -21.09
CA ALA A 624 12.52 16.80 -20.01
C ALA A 624 11.96 15.72 -19.08
N GLY A 625 12.82 14.83 -18.58
CA GLY A 625 12.43 13.79 -17.65
C GLY A 625 13.45 13.59 -16.53
N ALA A 626 12.98 13.36 -15.30
CA ALA A 626 13.83 12.97 -14.18
C ALA A 626 13.41 11.57 -13.68
N ALA A 627 14.24 10.58 -13.97
CA ALA A 627 14.00 9.17 -13.70
C ALA A 627 14.90 8.68 -12.55
N ASP A 628 14.31 8.24 -11.45
CA ASP A 628 15.03 7.73 -10.28
C ASP A 628 14.83 6.22 -10.12
N CYS A 629 15.92 5.48 -9.85
CA CYS A 629 15.96 4.06 -9.46
C CYS A 629 14.99 3.15 -10.25
N GLY A 630 14.83 3.37 -11.56
CA GLY A 630 13.84 2.67 -12.39
C GLY A 630 14.27 1.26 -12.78
N CYS A 631 13.28 0.40 -13.04
CA CYS A 631 13.48 -0.90 -13.65
C CYS A 631 13.54 -0.74 -15.18
N TYR A 632 14.70 -0.33 -15.72
CA TYR A 632 14.85 -0.04 -17.15
C TYR A 632 14.98 -1.29 -18.04
N ASP A 633 15.19 -2.46 -17.43
CA ASP A 633 15.10 -3.78 -18.07
C ASP A 633 14.43 -4.78 -17.14
N ASN A 634 13.22 -5.19 -17.50
CA ASN A 634 12.40 -6.09 -16.71
C ASN A 634 12.98 -7.51 -16.57
N ARG A 635 14.01 -7.89 -17.37
CA ARG A 635 14.70 -9.18 -17.29
C ARG A 635 15.66 -9.28 -16.11
N ILE A 636 16.13 -8.14 -15.58
CA ILE A 636 17.17 -8.09 -14.55
C ILE A 636 16.67 -7.54 -13.20
N ASP A 637 15.40 -7.21 -13.10
CA ASP A 637 14.74 -6.87 -11.85
C ASP A 637 14.04 -8.09 -11.24
N LYS A 638 13.46 -7.95 -10.05
CA LYS A 638 12.87 -9.03 -9.24
C LYS A 638 11.79 -9.83 -9.97
N LEU A 639 11.89 -11.14 -9.86
CA LEU A 639 11.02 -12.11 -10.53
C LEU A 639 9.54 -11.87 -10.26
N TRP A 640 9.14 -11.81 -8.98
CA TRP A 640 7.74 -11.82 -8.58
C TRP A 640 6.95 -10.64 -9.16
N TRP A 641 7.56 -9.44 -9.24
CA TRP A 641 6.92 -8.25 -9.78
C TRP A 641 6.81 -8.33 -11.31
N ASN A 642 7.89 -8.74 -11.96
CA ASN A 642 7.96 -8.74 -13.41
C ASN A 642 7.16 -9.89 -14.03
N GLU A 643 7.22 -11.11 -13.49
CA GLU A 643 6.41 -12.24 -13.99
C GLU A 643 4.91 -12.01 -13.77
N GLN A 644 4.52 -11.18 -12.79
CA GLN A 644 3.10 -10.85 -12.60
C GLN A 644 2.52 -10.03 -13.75
N TRP A 645 3.30 -9.12 -14.33
CA TRP A 645 2.81 -8.23 -15.38
C TRP A 645 3.22 -8.64 -16.79
N LEU A 646 4.31 -9.37 -16.89
CA LEU A 646 4.85 -9.83 -18.17
C LEU A 646 4.69 -11.33 -18.38
N GLY A 647 4.37 -12.09 -17.33
CA GLY A 647 4.10 -13.52 -17.40
C GLY A 647 5.35 -14.40 -17.45
N TYR A 648 5.12 -15.71 -17.44
CA TYR A 648 6.12 -16.76 -17.56
C TYR A 648 5.65 -17.78 -18.63
N PRO A 649 6.58 -18.35 -19.45
CA PRO A 649 8.03 -18.10 -19.50
C PRO A 649 8.38 -16.71 -20.03
N VAL A 650 9.64 -16.29 -19.81
CA VAL A 650 10.18 -15.04 -20.37
C VAL A 650 10.14 -15.11 -21.89
N GLY A 651 9.54 -14.11 -22.52
CA GLY A 651 9.37 -14.03 -23.96
C GLY A 651 9.82 -12.68 -24.55
N PRO A 652 9.68 -12.49 -25.87
CA PRO A 652 10.15 -11.29 -26.58
C PRO A 652 9.62 -9.97 -25.99
N TRP A 653 8.43 -10.00 -25.40
CA TRP A 653 7.81 -8.83 -24.81
C TRP A 653 8.59 -8.26 -23.61
N TYR A 654 9.48 -9.03 -22.96
CA TYR A 654 10.38 -8.48 -21.94
C TYR A 654 11.37 -7.49 -22.54
N ASP A 655 11.98 -7.83 -23.70
CA ASP A 655 12.83 -6.93 -24.42
C ASP A 655 12.07 -5.73 -25.00
N GLU A 656 10.87 -5.95 -25.51
CA GLU A 656 9.98 -4.89 -26.01
C GLU A 656 9.56 -3.86 -24.95
N ASN A 657 9.66 -4.20 -23.67
CA ASN A 657 9.43 -3.29 -22.54
C ASN A 657 10.73 -2.74 -21.94
N SER A 658 11.91 -3.10 -22.46
CA SER A 658 13.20 -2.58 -22.01
C SER A 658 13.46 -1.17 -22.56
N CYS A 659 13.81 -0.22 -21.67
CA CYS A 659 14.19 1.12 -22.08
C CYS A 659 15.46 1.14 -22.94
N ALA A 660 16.40 0.23 -22.67
CA ALA A 660 17.65 0.12 -23.43
C ALA A 660 17.42 -0.12 -24.93
N ARG A 661 16.37 -0.88 -25.29
CA ARG A 661 15.97 -1.11 -26.67
C ARG A 661 15.70 0.18 -27.45
N TYR A 662 15.20 1.20 -26.80
CA TYR A 662 14.77 2.46 -27.39
C TYR A 662 15.77 3.61 -27.16
N ALA A 663 16.96 3.33 -26.63
CA ALA A 663 17.94 4.35 -26.24
C ALA A 663 18.24 5.37 -27.35
N ALA A 664 18.31 4.90 -28.63
CA ALA A 664 18.52 5.76 -29.79
C ALA A 664 17.40 6.78 -30.04
N ASN A 665 16.20 6.53 -29.52
CA ASN A 665 15.04 7.39 -29.70
C ASN A 665 15.00 8.54 -28.70
N LEU A 666 15.91 8.61 -27.71
CA LEU A 666 15.89 9.67 -26.70
C LEU A 666 15.79 11.04 -27.37
N ARG A 667 14.73 11.78 -27.02
CA ARG A 667 14.51 13.18 -27.38
C ARG A 667 14.34 13.99 -26.09
N GLY A 668 14.80 15.24 -26.12
CA GLY A 668 14.78 16.06 -24.92
C GLY A 668 15.95 15.76 -23.97
N ARG A 669 15.81 16.14 -22.71
CA ARG A 669 16.82 15.98 -21.67
C ARG A 669 16.39 15.00 -20.59
N LEU A 670 17.29 14.12 -20.17
CA LEU A 670 17.05 13.11 -19.13
C LEU A 670 17.99 13.32 -17.93
N PHE A 671 17.42 13.42 -16.74
CA PHE A 671 18.12 13.32 -15.46
C PHE A 671 17.90 11.90 -14.92
N LEU A 672 18.96 11.12 -14.84
CA LEU A 672 18.92 9.73 -14.39
C LEU A 672 19.63 9.61 -13.05
N SER A 673 18.96 9.05 -12.03
CA SER A 673 19.54 8.85 -10.70
C SER A 673 19.29 7.45 -10.15
N VAL A 674 20.20 7.01 -9.27
CA VAL A 674 20.12 5.72 -8.57
C VAL A 674 20.85 5.77 -7.23
N GLY A 675 20.32 5.08 -6.22
CA GLY A 675 21.04 4.84 -4.97
C GLY A 675 22.04 3.69 -5.15
N GLU A 676 23.29 3.90 -4.72
CA GLU A 676 24.36 2.90 -4.84
C GLU A 676 24.00 1.57 -4.16
N ALA A 677 23.34 1.63 -2.99
CA ALA A 677 22.97 0.50 -2.17
C ALA A 677 21.47 0.14 -2.32
N ASP A 678 20.91 0.29 -3.51
CA ASP A 678 19.51 -0.04 -3.78
C ASP A 678 19.27 -1.56 -3.57
N THR A 679 18.41 -1.90 -2.60
CA THR A 679 18.04 -3.28 -2.27
C THR A 679 16.73 -3.72 -2.92
N ASN A 680 16.06 -2.83 -3.65
CA ASN A 680 14.77 -3.11 -4.29
C ASN A 680 14.91 -3.37 -5.78
N VAL A 681 15.56 -2.46 -6.52
CA VAL A 681 15.85 -2.61 -7.95
C VAL A 681 17.36 -2.77 -8.13
N ASP A 682 17.78 -3.84 -8.80
CA ASP A 682 19.20 -4.06 -9.12
C ASP A 682 19.77 -2.84 -9.85
N VAL A 683 20.77 -2.20 -9.24
CA VAL A 683 21.41 -0.97 -9.80
C VAL A 683 21.93 -1.17 -11.22
N LYS A 684 22.19 -2.42 -11.60
CA LYS A 684 22.55 -2.80 -12.97
C LYS A 684 21.53 -2.31 -13.99
N CYS A 685 20.23 -2.24 -13.64
CA CYS A 685 19.21 -1.65 -14.52
C CYS A 685 19.56 -0.24 -14.96
N SER A 686 20.02 0.60 -14.03
CA SER A 686 20.39 1.99 -14.30
C SER A 686 21.71 2.10 -15.07
N TYR A 687 22.69 1.26 -14.72
CA TYR A 687 23.99 1.25 -15.42
C TYR A 687 23.85 0.76 -16.88
N ASP A 688 23.12 -0.33 -17.12
CA ASP A 688 22.91 -0.85 -18.47
C ASP A 688 22.14 0.15 -19.35
N PHE A 689 21.16 0.85 -18.80
CA PHE A 689 20.44 1.88 -19.52
C PHE A 689 21.31 3.09 -19.84
N ARG A 690 22.14 3.56 -18.89
CA ARG A 690 23.17 4.58 -19.13
C ARG A 690 24.09 4.17 -20.30
N ASP A 691 24.60 2.95 -20.27
CA ASP A 691 25.54 2.44 -21.26
C ASP A 691 24.88 2.32 -22.65
N ALA A 692 23.60 1.92 -22.70
CA ALA A 692 22.82 1.92 -23.95
C ALA A 692 22.63 3.35 -24.50
N LEU A 693 22.41 4.35 -23.66
CA LEU A 693 22.33 5.76 -24.06
C LEU A 693 23.67 6.27 -24.61
N LEU A 694 24.78 5.91 -23.94
CA LEU A 694 26.13 6.26 -24.44
C LEU A 694 26.44 5.62 -25.79
N ALA A 695 26.12 4.32 -25.94
CA ALA A 695 26.29 3.60 -27.21
C ALA A 695 25.43 4.16 -28.34
N ALA A 696 24.25 4.72 -28.00
CA ALA A 696 23.38 5.41 -28.95
C ALA A 696 23.81 6.88 -29.26
N GLY A 697 24.95 7.36 -28.74
CA GLY A 697 25.45 8.70 -28.98
C GLY A 697 24.67 9.81 -28.25
N LYS A 698 24.00 9.50 -27.15
CA LYS A 698 23.10 10.43 -26.42
C LYS A 698 23.77 11.14 -25.23
N LYS A 699 25.13 11.14 -25.17
CA LYS A 699 25.90 11.65 -24.03
C LYS A 699 25.49 13.07 -23.58
N ASP A 700 25.18 13.96 -24.51
CA ASP A 700 24.86 15.37 -24.22
C ASP A 700 23.36 15.57 -23.86
N GLN A 701 22.55 14.52 -23.94
CA GLN A 701 21.11 14.57 -23.66
C GLN A 701 20.75 14.07 -22.28
N PHE A 702 21.68 13.49 -21.50
CA PHE A 702 21.38 13.00 -20.17
C PHE A 702 22.47 13.29 -19.15
N GLU A 703 22.06 13.34 -17.89
CA GLU A 703 22.90 13.37 -16.69
C GLU A 703 22.68 12.09 -15.90
N PHE A 704 23.76 11.52 -15.33
CA PHE A 704 23.68 10.29 -14.53
C PHE A 704 24.26 10.51 -13.14
N HIS A 705 23.45 10.29 -12.10
CA HIS A 705 23.80 10.52 -10.71
C HIS A 705 23.69 9.24 -9.89
N VAL A 706 24.79 8.77 -9.33
CA VAL A 706 24.83 7.72 -8.33
C VAL A 706 24.93 8.38 -6.97
N VAL A 707 24.00 8.04 -6.05
CA VAL A 707 24.00 8.59 -4.70
C VAL A 707 24.67 7.60 -3.77
N PRO A 708 25.90 7.89 -3.25
CA PRO A 708 26.67 6.97 -2.44
C PRO A 708 25.93 6.52 -1.19
N GLY A 709 25.95 5.22 -0.89
CA GLY A 709 25.33 4.61 0.30
C GLY A 709 23.81 4.72 0.42
N ALA A 710 23.15 5.38 -0.55
CA ALA A 710 21.69 5.51 -0.54
C ALA A 710 21.02 4.25 -1.07
N ASN A 711 19.85 3.93 -0.47
CA ASN A 711 18.99 2.84 -0.88
C ASN A 711 17.96 3.33 -1.93
N HIS A 712 16.94 2.51 -2.19
CA HIS A 712 15.83 2.82 -3.12
C HIS A 712 15.15 4.14 -2.77
N GLY A 713 14.85 4.99 -3.79
CA GLY A 713 14.29 6.34 -3.58
C GLY A 713 15.32 7.41 -3.23
N ALA A 714 16.58 7.22 -3.61
CA ALA A 714 17.66 8.20 -3.43
C ALA A 714 17.34 9.61 -4.00
N GLY A 715 16.54 9.68 -5.09
CA GLY A 715 16.06 10.91 -5.71
C GLY A 715 15.18 11.80 -4.81
N GLU A 716 14.72 11.28 -3.67
CA GLU A 716 13.90 12.03 -2.69
C GLU A 716 14.75 12.70 -1.58
N SER A 717 16.07 12.54 -1.59
CA SER A 717 16.95 13.32 -0.71
C SER A 717 16.89 14.82 -1.02
N ASN A 718 17.17 15.67 -0.04
CA ASN A 718 17.15 17.13 -0.24
C ASN A 718 18.04 17.57 -1.41
N GLU A 719 19.25 17.03 -1.49
CA GLU A 719 20.20 17.32 -2.55
C GLU A 719 19.65 16.94 -3.94
N MET A 720 19.12 15.72 -4.07
CA MET A 720 18.64 15.24 -5.37
C MET A 720 17.37 15.94 -5.81
N ARG A 721 16.47 16.32 -4.88
CA ARG A 721 15.30 17.13 -5.18
C ARG A 721 15.69 18.53 -5.68
N GLU A 722 16.70 19.16 -5.08
CA GLU A 722 17.23 20.44 -5.55
C GLU A 722 17.88 20.30 -6.94
N LYS A 723 18.69 19.26 -7.18
CA LYS A 723 19.28 18.99 -8.50
C LYS A 723 18.21 18.78 -9.57
N ARG A 724 17.19 17.97 -9.26
CA ARG A 724 16.02 17.73 -10.12
C ARG A 724 15.28 19.02 -10.45
N ALA A 725 15.05 19.88 -9.47
CA ALA A 725 14.38 21.16 -9.65
C ALA A 725 15.17 22.09 -10.59
N ARG A 726 16.47 22.24 -10.36
CA ARG A 726 17.36 23.03 -11.23
C ARG A 726 17.47 22.45 -12.64
N PHE A 727 17.48 21.13 -12.77
CA PHE A 727 17.42 20.46 -14.07
C PHE A 727 16.15 20.87 -14.83
N PHE A 728 14.98 20.87 -14.22
CA PHE A 728 13.74 21.30 -14.88
C PHE A 728 13.74 22.79 -15.22
N GLU A 729 14.25 23.67 -14.36
CA GLU A 729 14.42 25.09 -14.68
C GLU A 729 15.31 25.28 -15.91
N SER A 730 16.43 24.54 -16.00
CA SER A 730 17.34 24.57 -17.12
C SER A 730 16.73 24.03 -18.42
N ALA A 731 15.98 22.93 -18.33
CA ALA A 731 15.46 22.21 -19.49
C ALA A 731 14.15 22.79 -20.05
N LEU A 732 13.27 23.32 -19.19
CA LEU A 732 11.95 23.81 -19.55
C LEU A 732 11.85 25.34 -19.48
N GLY A 733 12.81 26.00 -18.84
CA GLY A 733 12.82 27.45 -18.65
C GLY A 733 11.81 27.95 -17.62
N LYS A 734 11.85 29.26 -17.40
CA LYS A 734 10.95 29.99 -16.47
C LYS A 734 9.62 30.34 -17.15
N PRO A 735 8.59 30.74 -16.36
CA PRO A 735 7.35 31.28 -16.91
C PRO A 735 7.62 32.47 -17.87
N ILE A 736 6.88 32.50 -18.97
CA ILE A 736 6.97 33.55 -20.00
C ILE A 736 5.67 34.37 -20.04
N PRO A 737 5.65 35.59 -20.59
CA PRO A 737 4.40 36.34 -20.81
C PRO A 737 3.39 35.51 -21.63
N LEU A 738 2.09 35.73 -21.35
CA LEU A 738 0.95 35.06 -22.04
C LEU A 738 0.82 35.55 -23.45
#